data_b7d6191a01df51967c8de962b1f0047a
#
_entry.id   b7d6191a01df51967c8de962b1f0047a
#
_cell.length_a   1.000
_cell.length_b   1.000
_cell.length_c   1.000
_cell.angle_alpha   90.00
_cell.angle_beta   90.00
_cell.angle_gamma   90.00
#
_symmetry.space_group_name_H-M   'P 1'
#
loop_
_entity.id
_entity.type
_entity.pdbx_description
1 polymer ?
#
loop_
_entity_poly.entity_id
_entity_poly.type
_entity_poly.pdbx_seq_one_letter_code
_entity_poly.pdbx_strand_id
1 'polypeptide(L)'
;MIRHLPKKTYYITLVIVSFVTFSILSFDEPNKHTPEEYKSLYLKKLHACRQSGRELIAMIRQEDISGENGKKRILHRIAEARLGLKAADFWLRYLEPTAYLRINGQLPVEWETEVFEKFEKPYKREGAGLSLAEIYLEEEKVEKDSLTALATRYTGTIDVYLADSITSQLNSHHHFYLANRLFLLNLAAIYTSGFECPDTKNIIPELRHMMQAVEDIYDVYDNGFPGYPVPEAYRLLYRKAMLFVDSQPENPEEFDHFTFTRDFVNPLFGINQRAIREYAVVSSSFNDFSLDDNCNSIFDKALYRGQNEKGIFLPVDDENTLNEIRQVGKLLFYDPILSGNNKRSCVSCHKSGEYFTDTSRPTSLQFDNSLSLTRNTPTLINSLYNHLVMLDGKHTSLLEQARTVVANPIEMNGDHHEVVKKVMSCESYEKAFRKFVKLTPNTRKISIDHIVSAVILYYSSFSMYRSPFDDAMDKRIDIDTEARKGFNVFMSKAKCGTCHFVPQFNGVKPPYISSEFEVAGTPADTLFTRLSPDSGRFLINPEPEMLHAFRTGTLRNAEHTAPYMHNGVFKTLDEVIGFYDTGGASGNGLTVTNQTLPADSLKLTGREKNQLIAFIRSLNEDIPFDTAPAKLPASKDKNLNSRKVGGEY
;
A
#
# COMPACT_ATOMS: atom_id res chain seq x y z
N MET A 1 24.33 -31.43 -82.22
CA MET A 1 22.87 -31.52 -82.07
C MET A 1 22.54 -31.01 -80.68
N ILE A 2 22.42 -29.68 -80.48
CA ILE A 2 22.13 -29.04 -79.19
C ILE A 2 20.68 -28.57 -79.33
N ARG A 3 19.77 -29.30 -78.64
CA ARG A 3 18.36 -28.92 -78.56
C ARG A 3 18.14 -27.92 -77.39
N HIS A 4 17.48 -26.83 -77.79
CA HIS A 4 17.05 -25.75 -76.90
C HIS A 4 16.31 -26.24 -75.62
N LEU A 5 16.82 -25.87 -74.45
CA LEU A 5 16.06 -25.85 -73.20
C LEU A 5 15.27 -24.53 -73.11
N PRO A 6 14.01 -24.53 -72.63
CA PRO A 6 13.20 -23.33 -72.68
C PRO A 6 13.69 -22.30 -71.65
N LYS A 7 13.70 -21.04 -72.07
CA LYS A 7 14.14 -19.87 -71.26
C LYS A 7 13.56 -19.76 -69.81
N LYS A 8 12.46 -20.43 -69.53
CA LYS A 8 11.88 -20.46 -68.22
C LYS A 8 12.71 -21.23 -67.17
N THR A 9 13.48 -22.22 -67.54
CA THR A 9 14.30 -23.03 -66.63
C THR A 9 15.52 -22.25 -66.14
N TYR A 10 16.07 -21.34 -66.96
CA TYR A 10 17.17 -20.49 -66.51
C TYR A 10 16.80 -19.44 -65.46
N TYR A 11 15.57 -18.90 -65.52
CA TYR A 11 15.10 -17.95 -64.50
C TYR A 11 14.86 -18.62 -63.19
N ILE A 12 14.33 -19.84 -63.16
CA ILE A 12 14.08 -20.59 -61.91
C ILE A 12 15.42 -21.01 -61.29
N THR A 13 16.41 -21.43 -62.05
CA THR A 13 17.73 -21.79 -61.50
C THR A 13 18.49 -20.56 -60.97
N LEU A 14 18.37 -19.39 -61.64
CA LEU A 14 19.02 -18.15 -61.23
C LEU A 14 18.35 -17.59 -59.95
N VAL A 15 17.03 -17.69 -59.83
CA VAL A 15 16.28 -17.26 -58.61
C VAL A 15 16.58 -18.20 -57.42
N ILE A 16 16.67 -19.52 -57.63
CA ILE A 16 17.03 -20.44 -56.56
C ILE A 16 18.49 -20.25 -56.13
N VAL A 17 19.43 -20.00 -57.03
CA VAL A 17 20.84 -19.73 -56.70
C VAL A 17 20.95 -18.35 -55.98
N SER A 18 20.19 -17.33 -56.40
CA SER A 18 20.13 -16.03 -55.67
C SER A 18 19.49 -16.14 -54.31
N PHE A 19 18.45 -16.99 -54.14
CA PHE A 19 17.84 -17.22 -52.83
C PHE A 19 18.75 -18.01 -51.88
N VAL A 20 19.47 -19.01 -52.41
CA VAL A 20 20.43 -19.80 -51.62
C VAL A 20 21.69 -18.98 -51.28
N THR A 21 22.18 -18.13 -52.17
CA THR A 21 23.30 -17.21 -51.89
C THR A 21 22.88 -16.07 -50.96
N PHE A 22 21.63 -15.57 -51.02
CA PHE A 22 21.13 -14.58 -50.06
C PHE A 22 20.87 -15.20 -48.68
N SER A 23 20.46 -16.47 -48.60
CA SER A 23 20.32 -17.22 -47.36
C SER A 23 21.66 -17.62 -46.73
N ILE A 24 22.75 -17.68 -47.53
CA ILE A 24 24.10 -18.00 -47.00
C ILE A 24 24.88 -16.73 -46.61
N LEU A 25 24.51 -15.56 -47.16
CA LEU A 25 25.12 -14.27 -46.80
C LEU A 25 24.41 -13.51 -45.67
N SER A 26 23.29 -14.05 -45.13
CA SER A 26 22.60 -13.51 -43.97
C SER A 26 22.78 -14.35 -42.72
N PHE A 27 23.81 -15.20 -42.66
CA PHE A 27 24.35 -15.70 -41.40
C PHE A 27 25.55 -14.84 -40.98
N ASP A 28 25.30 -13.55 -40.76
CA ASP A 28 25.91 -12.93 -39.59
C ASP A 28 25.33 -13.71 -38.42
N GLU A 29 26.15 -14.46 -37.72
CA GLU A 29 25.78 -14.98 -36.42
C GLU A 29 25.30 -13.75 -35.61
N PRO A 30 24.03 -13.67 -35.21
CA PRO A 30 23.70 -12.70 -34.21
C PRO A 30 24.61 -13.07 -33.05
N ASN A 31 25.44 -12.16 -32.60
CA ASN A 31 26.00 -12.23 -31.26
C ASN A 31 24.86 -12.70 -30.38
N LYS A 32 24.90 -13.97 -29.94
CA LYS A 32 23.91 -14.52 -29.02
C LYS A 32 24.16 -13.84 -27.72
N HIS A 33 23.64 -12.61 -27.58
CA HIS A 33 23.45 -11.99 -26.30
C HIS A 33 22.50 -12.94 -25.53
N THR A 34 23.06 -13.69 -24.63
CA THR A 34 22.31 -14.65 -23.83
C THR A 34 22.06 -14.03 -22.48
N PRO A 35 20.94 -14.36 -21.79
CA PRO A 35 20.68 -13.94 -20.41
C PRO A 35 21.71 -14.45 -19.40
N GLU A 36 22.70 -15.19 -19.83
CA GLU A 36 23.69 -15.87 -18.96
C GLU A 36 24.52 -14.90 -18.12
N GLU A 37 24.96 -13.77 -18.67
CA GLU A 37 25.71 -12.77 -17.88
C GLU A 37 24.84 -12.13 -16.82
N TYR A 38 23.58 -11.83 -17.14
CA TYR A 38 22.61 -11.28 -16.21
C TYR A 38 22.32 -12.29 -15.08
N LYS A 39 22.08 -13.56 -15.43
CA LYS A 39 21.89 -14.64 -14.47
C LYS A 39 23.16 -14.88 -13.63
N SER A 40 24.34 -14.79 -14.24
CA SER A 40 25.62 -14.92 -13.54
C SER A 40 25.82 -13.81 -12.50
N LEU A 41 25.47 -12.56 -12.81
CA LEU A 41 25.51 -11.47 -11.85
C LEU A 41 24.56 -11.71 -10.67
N TYR A 42 23.33 -12.15 -10.93
CA TYR A 42 22.37 -12.55 -9.89
C TYR A 42 22.97 -13.63 -8.96
N LEU A 43 23.43 -14.73 -9.52
CA LEU A 43 24.02 -15.82 -8.76
C LEU A 43 25.25 -15.37 -7.96
N LYS A 44 26.12 -14.54 -8.54
CA LYS A 44 27.30 -13.97 -7.86
C LYS A 44 26.87 -13.16 -6.61
N LYS A 45 25.86 -12.30 -6.73
CA LYS A 45 25.37 -11.50 -5.60
C LYS A 45 24.75 -12.38 -4.52
N LEU A 46 23.98 -13.41 -4.88
CA LEU A 46 23.42 -14.36 -3.91
C LEU A 46 24.50 -15.20 -3.18
N HIS A 47 25.51 -15.65 -3.92
CA HIS A 47 26.63 -16.37 -3.28
C HIS A 47 27.41 -15.47 -2.32
N ALA A 48 27.56 -14.19 -2.64
CA ALA A 48 28.15 -13.21 -1.72
C ALA A 48 27.30 -13.02 -0.45
N CYS A 49 25.97 -12.89 -0.57
CA CYS A 49 25.06 -12.85 0.57
C CYS A 49 25.18 -14.09 1.46
N ARG A 50 25.17 -15.28 0.84
CA ARG A 50 25.30 -16.56 1.56
C ARG A 50 26.66 -16.69 2.28
N GLN A 51 27.74 -16.26 1.63
CA GLN A 51 29.07 -16.25 2.23
C GLN A 51 29.15 -15.27 3.41
N SER A 52 28.62 -14.06 3.25
CA SER A 52 28.55 -13.06 4.30
C SER A 52 27.76 -13.57 5.53
N GLY A 53 26.66 -14.28 5.31
CA GLY A 53 25.91 -14.92 6.39
C GLY A 53 26.71 -16.00 7.13
N ARG A 54 27.47 -16.83 6.41
CA ARG A 54 28.35 -17.84 7.03
C ARG A 54 29.45 -17.21 7.89
N GLU A 55 30.02 -16.13 7.42
CA GLU A 55 31.04 -15.38 8.15
C GLU A 55 30.45 -14.70 9.39
N LEU A 56 29.20 -14.17 9.29
CA LEU A 56 28.47 -13.65 10.44
C LEU A 56 28.23 -14.74 11.50
N ILE A 57 27.78 -15.94 11.10
CA ILE A 57 27.60 -17.08 12.01
C ILE A 57 28.92 -17.46 12.69
N ALA A 58 30.01 -17.50 11.93
CA ALA A 58 31.34 -17.83 12.49
C ALA A 58 31.78 -16.78 13.53
N MET A 59 31.59 -15.50 13.23
CA MET A 59 31.93 -14.38 14.12
C MET A 59 31.08 -14.43 15.41
N ILE A 60 29.76 -14.63 15.31
CA ILE A 60 28.87 -14.76 16.48
C ILE A 60 29.35 -15.86 17.42
N ARG A 61 29.77 -17.00 16.87
CA ARG A 61 30.26 -18.15 17.67
C ARG A 61 31.58 -17.86 18.38
N GLN A 62 32.45 -17.07 17.77
CA GLN A 62 33.81 -16.78 18.30
C GLN A 62 33.80 -15.61 19.28
N GLU A 63 32.97 -14.58 19.04
CA GLU A 63 33.00 -13.34 19.81
C GLU A 63 32.37 -13.51 21.20
N ASP A 64 32.89 -12.74 22.15
CA ASP A 64 32.27 -12.55 23.45
C ASP A 64 31.19 -11.46 23.35
N ILE A 65 29.92 -11.88 23.36
CA ILE A 65 28.74 -10.99 23.27
C ILE A 65 28.34 -10.34 24.60
N SER A 66 29.00 -10.71 25.71
CA SER A 66 28.78 -10.05 26.99
C SER A 66 29.51 -8.68 27.05
N GLY A 67 30.53 -8.52 26.23
CA GLY A 67 31.32 -7.30 26.15
C GLY A 67 30.96 -6.38 25.00
N GLU A 68 30.96 -5.05 25.24
CA GLU A 68 30.66 -4.01 24.24
C GLU A 68 31.48 -4.15 22.95
N ASN A 69 32.73 -4.53 23.02
CA ASN A 69 33.61 -4.66 21.85
C ASN A 69 33.18 -5.83 20.95
N GLY A 70 32.72 -6.94 21.54
CA GLY A 70 32.19 -8.08 20.78
C GLY A 70 30.88 -7.72 20.08
N LYS A 71 29.94 -7.09 20.79
CA LYS A 71 28.69 -6.59 20.20
C LYS A 71 28.96 -5.64 19.02
N LYS A 72 29.86 -4.66 19.18
CA LYS A 72 30.22 -3.71 18.11
C LYS A 72 30.78 -4.39 16.85
N ARG A 73 31.64 -5.42 17.00
CA ARG A 73 32.17 -6.15 15.84
C ARG A 73 31.08 -6.93 15.12
N ILE A 74 30.15 -7.54 15.87
CA ILE A 74 29.03 -8.25 15.27
C ILE A 74 28.08 -7.26 14.56
N LEU A 75 27.74 -6.12 15.17
CA LEU A 75 26.95 -5.06 14.53
C LEU A 75 27.58 -4.59 13.22
N HIS A 76 28.88 -4.35 13.22
CA HIS A 76 29.60 -3.98 12.00
C HIS A 76 29.48 -5.07 10.92
N ARG A 77 29.60 -6.36 11.31
CA ARG A 77 29.44 -7.48 10.38
C ARG A 77 28.02 -7.63 9.86
N ILE A 78 27.01 -7.33 10.69
CA ILE A 78 25.60 -7.28 10.26
C ILE A 78 25.42 -6.16 9.23
N ALA A 79 25.97 -4.96 9.47
CA ALA A 79 25.90 -3.85 8.51
C ALA A 79 26.54 -4.20 7.15
N GLU A 80 27.69 -4.88 7.14
CA GLU A 80 28.31 -5.39 5.90
C GLU A 80 27.41 -6.43 5.19
N ALA A 81 26.78 -7.33 5.95
CA ALA A 81 25.85 -8.31 5.39
C ALA A 81 24.60 -7.63 4.81
N ARG A 82 24.12 -6.55 5.44
CA ARG A 82 23.01 -5.73 4.94
C ARG A 82 23.35 -5.05 3.61
N LEU A 83 24.56 -4.49 3.46
CA LEU A 83 25.02 -3.94 2.18
C LEU A 83 24.99 -4.99 1.07
N GLY A 84 25.47 -6.22 1.35
CA GLY A 84 25.37 -7.32 0.40
C GLY A 84 23.92 -7.68 0.04
N LEU A 85 23.03 -7.71 1.02
CA LEU A 85 21.60 -7.92 0.82
C LEU A 85 21.00 -6.83 -0.05
N LYS A 86 21.25 -5.55 0.25
CA LYS A 86 20.75 -4.41 -0.53
C LYS A 86 21.24 -4.40 -1.98
N ALA A 87 22.43 -4.92 -2.25
CA ALA A 87 22.93 -5.12 -3.61
C ALA A 87 22.15 -6.16 -4.43
N ALA A 88 21.39 -7.05 -3.79
CA ALA A 88 20.57 -8.07 -4.43
C ALA A 88 19.05 -7.78 -4.31
N ASP A 89 18.65 -6.78 -3.51
CA ASP A 89 17.27 -6.49 -3.11
C ASP A 89 16.33 -6.24 -4.29
N PHE A 90 16.86 -5.68 -5.39
CA PHE A 90 16.16 -5.46 -6.66
C PHE A 90 15.40 -6.71 -7.15
N TRP A 91 16.01 -7.89 -7.03
CA TRP A 91 15.40 -9.15 -7.45
C TRP A 91 14.61 -9.83 -6.33
N LEU A 92 15.16 -9.81 -5.10
CA LEU A 92 14.70 -10.68 -4.02
C LEU A 92 13.25 -10.38 -3.63
N ARG A 93 12.89 -9.12 -3.52
CA ARG A 93 11.53 -8.71 -3.16
C ARG A 93 10.48 -9.11 -4.18
N TYR A 94 10.86 -9.13 -5.45
CA TYR A 94 9.92 -9.43 -6.53
C TYR A 94 9.82 -10.94 -6.80
N LEU A 95 10.97 -11.64 -6.86
CA LEU A 95 11.02 -13.04 -7.26
C LEU A 95 10.39 -13.98 -6.23
N GLU A 96 10.62 -13.73 -4.94
CA GLU A 96 10.05 -14.55 -3.86
C GLU A 96 9.83 -13.71 -2.59
N PRO A 97 8.75 -12.94 -2.53
CA PRO A 97 8.48 -12.00 -1.45
C PRO A 97 8.30 -12.67 -0.08
N THR A 98 7.73 -13.88 -0.05
CA THR A 98 7.54 -14.64 1.21
C THR A 98 8.87 -15.05 1.83
N ALA A 99 9.85 -15.42 1.00
CA ALA A 99 11.21 -15.72 1.48
C ALA A 99 11.91 -14.44 1.94
N TYR A 100 11.65 -13.29 1.28
CA TYR A 100 12.23 -12.00 1.66
C TYR A 100 11.97 -11.64 3.13
N LEU A 101 10.77 -11.87 3.62
CA LEU A 101 10.38 -11.63 5.02
C LEU A 101 11.25 -12.40 6.03
N ARG A 102 11.85 -13.54 5.62
CA ARG A 102 12.76 -14.32 6.46
C ARG A 102 14.21 -13.82 6.46
N ILE A 103 14.56 -13.02 5.46
CA ILE A 103 15.90 -12.44 5.31
C ILE A 103 15.99 -11.08 5.99
N ASN A 104 14.93 -10.28 5.88
CA ASN A 104 14.87 -8.91 6.36
C ASN A 104 13.45 -8.55 6.84
N GLY A 105 12.86 -9.42 7.63
CA GLY A 105 11.55 -9.17 8.26
C GLY A 105 11.64 -8.04 9.26
N GLN A 106 10.58 -7.24 9.31
CA GLN A 106 10.53 -6.07 10.16
C GLN A 106 10.26 -6.36 11.62
N LEU A 107 10.40 -5.36 12.38
CA LEU A 107 10.53 -5.40 13.82
C LEU A 107 9.37 -4.78 14.59
N PRO A 108 9.15 -5.30 15.78
CA PRO A 108 9.55 -6.61 16.31
C PRO A 108 8.77 -7.73 15.66
N VAL A 109 7.66 -7.38 15.01
CA VAL A 109 6.70 -8.27 14.35
C VAL A 109 6.09 -7.49 13.20
N GLU A 110 5.97 -8.12 12.07
CA GLU A 110 5.26 -7.57 10.94
C GLU A 110 3.75 -7.84 11.10
N TRP A 111 2.98 -6.78 11.31
CA TRP A 111 1.51 -6.86 11.49
C TRP A 111 0.75 -6.76 10.17
N GLU A 112 1.45 -6.95 9.09
CA GLU A 112 0.87 -7.00 7.76
C GLU A 112 -0.15 -8.12 7.65
N THR A 113 -1.34 -7.79 7.15
CA THR A 113 -2.36 -8.77 6.81
C THR A 113 -2.69 -8.66 5.33
N GLU A 114 -2.32 -9.66 4.58
CA GLU A 114 -2.71 -9.78 3.18
C GLU A 114 -4.19 -10.14 3.04
N VAL A 115 -4.80 -9.69 1.95
CA VAL A 115 -6.22 -9.98 1.68
C VAL A 115 -6.53 -11.47 1.70
N PHE A 116 -5.56 -12.27 1.24
CA PHE A 116 -5.71 -13.72 1.15
C PHE A 116 -5.62 -14.43 2.51
N GLU A 117 -4.94 -13.85 3.48
CA GLU A 117 -4.73 -14.44 4.81
C GLU A 117 -6.00 -14.50 5.66
N LYS A 118 -7.02 -13.73 5.33
CA LYS A 118 -8.30 -13.80 6.05
C LYS A 118 -8.91 -15.21 6.04
N PHE A 119 -8.57 -16.03 5.07
CA PHE A 119 -9.07 -17.39 4.93
C PHE A 119 -8.20 -18.44 5.64
N GLU A 120 -7.05 -18.04 6.15
CA GLU A 120 -6.13 -18.88 6.90
C GLU A 120 -6.38 -18.78 8.41
N LYS A 121 -5.81 -19.70 9.17
CA LYS A 121 -5.80 -19.56 10.63
C LYS A 121 -4.92 -18.39 11.01
N PRO A 122 -5.30 -17.60 12.04
CA PRO A 122 -4.43 -16.58 12.58
C PRO A 122 -3.05 -17.17 12.91
N TYR A 123 -2.00 -16.50 12.49
CA TYR A 123 -0.63 -16.88 12.84
C TYR A 123 0.18 -15.63 13.17
N LYS A 124 1.17 -15.83 14.04
CA LYS A 124 2.12 -14.79 14.39
C LYS A 124 3.21 -14.74 13.34
N ARG A 125 3.46 -13.56 12.80
CA ARG A 125 4.66 -13.27 12.05
C ARG A 125 5.72 -12.74 13.00
N GLU A 126 6.86 -13.37 13.02
CA GLU A 126 8.00 -12.94 13.82
C GLU A 126 8.96 -12.17 12.93
N GLY A 127 9.53 -11.11 13.45
CA GLY A 127 10.69 -10.46 12.85
C GLY A 127 11.78 -11.48 12.57
N ALA A 128 12.57 -11.25 11.54
CA ALA A 128 13.57 -12.23 11.11
C ALA A 128 14.76 -11.57 10.44
N GLY A 129 15.80 -12.36 10.24
CA GLY A 129 16.94 -12.00 9.43
C GLY A 129 17.81 -10.91 10.07
N LEU A 130 18.43 -10.11 9.21
CA LEU A 130 19.47 -9.16 9.63
C LEU A 130 18.91 -8.01 10.46
N SER A 131 17.70 -7.51 10.15
CA SER A 131 17.10 -6.42 10.93
C SER A 131 16.80 -6.83 12.36
N LEU A 132 16.21 -8.02 12.56
CA LEU A 132 15.98 -8.52 13.92
C LEU A 132 17.28 -8.85 14.65
N ALA A 133 18.29 -9.38 13.95
CA ALA A 133 19.59 -9.66 14.55
C ALA A 133 20.28 -8.39 15.07
N GLU A 134 20.14 -7.28 14.36
CA GLU A 134 20.68 -5.97 14.74
C GLU A 134 20.04 -5.47 16.05
N ILE A 135 18.69 -5.45 16.12
CA ILE A 135 17.97 -5.00 17.33
C ILE A 135 18.20 -5.95 18.51
N TYR A 136 18.20 -7.26 18.25
CA TYR A 136 18.40 -8.24 19.31
C TYR A 136 19.75 -8.03 20.03
N LEU A 137 20.77 -7.50 19.33
CA LEU A 137 22.07 -7.17 19.94
C LEU A 137 22.00 -5.96 20.90
N GLU A 138 20.99 -5.12 20.82
CA GLU A 138 20.79 -3.97 21.70
C GLU A 138 20.08 -4.35 23.00
N GLU A 139 19.50 -5.56 23.09
CA GLU A 139 18.85 -6.03 24.31
C GLU A 139 19.84 -6.23 25.47
N GLU A 140 19.33 -6.09 26.72
CA GLU A 140 20.15 -6.30 27.93
C GLU A 140 20.71 -7.72 28.01
N LYS A 141 19.93 -8.73 27.57
CA LYS A 141 20.33 -10.13 27.56
C LYS A 141 20.28 -10.68 26.14
N VAL A 142 21.47 -10.85 25.57
CA VAL A 142 21.63 -11.45 24.25
C VAL A 142 22.09 -12.88 24.39
N GLU A 143 21.31 -13.82 23.85
CA GLU A 143 21.70 -15.23 23.81
C GLU A 143 22.35 -15.57 22.46
N LYS A 144 23.55 -16.14 22.53
CA LYS A 144 24.37 -16.47 21.35
C LYS A 144 23.66 -17.42 20.39
N ASP A 145 22.91 -18.39 20.94
CA ASP A 145 22.17 -19.36 20.15
C ASP A 145 21.01 -18.71 19.38
N SER A 146 20.29 -17.78 20.00
CA SER A 146 19.22 -17.02 19.35
C SER A 146 19.75 -16.16 18.20
N LEU A 147 20.86 -15.44 18.44
CA LEU A 147 21.49 -14.64 17.40
C LEU A 147 22.05 -15.51 16.26
N THR A 148 22.64 -16.67 16.60
CA THR A 148 23.10 -17.67 15.61
C THR A 148 21.93 -18.22 14.79
N ALA A 149 20.77 -18.46 15.41
CA ALA A 149 19.57 -18.92 14.72
C ALA A 149 19.07 -17.90 13.70
N LEU A 150 19.06 -16.60 14.04
CA LEU A 150 18.68 -15.51 13.11
C LEU A 150 19.62 -15.46 11.89
N ALA A 151 20.93 -15.49 12.12
CA ALA A 151 21.92 -15.51 11.04
C ALA A 151 21.86 -16.78 10.19
N THR A 152 21.52 -17.92 10.81
CA THR A 152 21.33 -19.20 10.11
C THR A 152 20.07 -19.17 9.24
N ARG A 153 18.97 -18.61 9.75
CA ARG A 153 17.72 -18.43 8.98
C ARG A 153 17.97 -17.54 7.76
N TYR A 154 18.65 -16.40 7.95
CA TYR A 154 19.07 -15.53 6.83
C TYR A 154 19.85 -16.32 5.77
N THR A 155 20.92 -17.00 6.18
CA THR A 155 21.83 -17.72 5.27
C THR A 155 21.12 -18.85 4.53
N GLY A 156 20.28 -19.63 5.23
CA GLY A 156 19.53 -20.75 4.63
C GLY A 156 18.41 -20.30 3.70
N THR A 157 17.81 -19.14 3.94
CA THR A 157 16.76 -18.61 3.07
C THR A 157 17.31 -18.18 1.70
N ILE A 158 18.57 -17.80 1.60
CA ILE A 158 19.23 -17.51 0.30
C ILE A 158 19.16 -18.72 -0.64
N ASP A 159 19.14 -19.95 -0.11
CA ASP A 159 19.04 -21.18 -0.94
C ASP A 159 17.70 -21.27 -1.69
N VAL A 160 16.63 -20.63 -1.21
CA VAL A 160 15.34 -20.54 -1.92
C VAL A 160 15.51 -19.81 -3.24
N TYR A 161 16.27 -18.72 -3.24
CA TYR A 161 16.52 -17.90 -4.43
C TYR A 161 17.49 -18.54 -5.44
N LEU A 162 18.23 -19.55 -5.02
CA LEU A 162 19.12 -20.34 -5.89
C LEU A 162 18.39 -21.48 -6.60
N ALA A 163 17.12 -21.75 -6.25
CA ALA A 163 16.31 -22.80 -6.87
C ALA A 163 16.06 -22.53 -8.36
N ASP A 164 16.03 -23.59 -9.17
CA ASP A 164 15.79 -23.48 -10.62
C ASP A 164 14.45 -22.84 -10.96
N SER A 165 13.41 -23.03 -10.13
CA SER A 165 12.10 -22.39 -10.29
C SER A 165 12.17 -20.87 -10.22
N ILE A 166 13.08 -20.30 -9.44
CA ILE A 166 13.31 -18.86 -9.34
C ILE A 166 14.25 -18.39 -10.43
N THR A 167 15.40 -19.06 -10.59
CA THR A 167 16.42 -18.61 -11.56
C THR A 167 15.94 -18.72 -13.00
N SER A 168 15.00 -19.61 -13.31
CA SER A 168 14.39 -19.70 -14.66
C SER A 168 13.57 -18.46 -15.04
N GLN A 169 13.04 -17.70 -14.08
CA GLN A 169 12.34 -16.45 -14.34
C GLN A 169 13.27 -15.40 -14.97
N LEU A 170 14.58 -15.47 -14.68
CA LEU A 170 15.60 -14.56 -15.23
C LEU A 170 15.87 -14.76 -16.72
N ASN A 171 15.31 -15.77 -17.36
CA ASN A 171 15.43 -16.00 -18.80
C ASN A 171 14.46 -15.13 -19.63
N SER A 172 13.61 -14.35 -19.00
CA SER A 172 12.63 -13.47 -19.66
C SER A 172 12.78 -12.03 -19.19
N HIS A 173 12.54 -11.06 -20.07
CA HIS A 173 12.56 -9.63 -19.75
C HIS A 173 11.41 -9.20 -18.81
N HIS A 174 10.35 -10.00 -18.69
CA HIS A 174 9.16 -9.62 -17.91
C HIS A 174 9.48 -9.33 -16.44
N HIS A 175 10.22 -10.22 -15.77
CA HIS A 175 10.56 -10.05 -14.36
C HIS A 175 11.34 -8.76 -14.09
N PHE A 176 12.18 -8.33 -15.03
CA PHE A 176 13.04 -7.16 -14.84
C PHE A 176 12.24 -5.87 -14.65
N TYR A 177 11.33 -5.58 -15.57
CA TYR A 177 10.52 -4.36 -15.53
C TYR A 177 9.55 -4.32 -14.35
N LEU A 178 9.06 -5.49 -13.93
CA LEU A 178 8.18 -5.63 -12.77
C LEU A 178 8.98 -5.51 -11.45
N ALA A 179 10.16 -6.11 -11.37
CA ALA A 179 11.08 -5.91 -10.26
C ALA A 179 11.52 -4.44 -10.16
N ASN A 180 11.81 -3.80 -11.31
CA ASN A 180 12.15 -2.39 -11.36
C ASN A 180 10.98 -1.49 -10.91
N ARG A 181 9.74 -1.84 -11.27
CA ARG A 181 8.53 -1.16 -10.76
C ARG A 181 8.48 -1.21 -9.24
N LEU A 182 8.61 -2.39 -8.67
CA LEU A 182 8.59 -2.57 -7.21
C LEU A 182 9.75 -1.85 -6.52
N PHE A 183 10.95 -1.89 -7.10
CA PHE A 183 12.11 -1.15 -6.61
C PHE A 183 11.84 0.36 -6.52
N LEU A 184 11.25 0.97 -7.56
CA LEU A 184 10.93 2.39 -7.59
C LEU A 184 9.84 2.75 -6.56
N LEU A 185 8.82 1.90 -6.39
CA LEU A 185 7.81 2.09 -5.36
C LEU A 185 8.42 2.02 -3.95
N ASN A 186 9.37 1.13 -3.73
CA ASN A 186 10.09 1.02 -2.46
C ASN A 186 11.08 2.18 -2.24
N LEU A 187 11.67 2.77 -3.29
CA LEU A 187 12.44 4.00 -3.16
C LEU A 187 11.59 5.16 -2.64
N ALA A 188 10.32 5.24 -3.07
CA ALA A 188 9.41 6.28 -2.62
C ALA A 188 8.87 6.07 -1.19
N ALA A 189 8.74 4.81 -0.73
CA ALA A 189 7.99 4.50 0.49
C ALA A 189 8.80 3.82 1.60
N ILE A 190 9.85 3.05 1.28
CA ILE A 190 10.50 2.13 2.22
C ILE A 190 11.96 2.47 2.47
N TYR A 191 12.80 2.49 1.42
CA TYR A 191 14.27 2.50 1.59
C TYR A 191 14.83 3.75 2.23
N THR A 192 14.11 4.86 2.19
CA THR A 192 14.55 6.14 2.74
C THR A 192 13.89 6.50 4.07
N SER A 193 12.84 5.76 4.49
CA SER A 193 12.05 6.09 5.69
C SER A 193 12.61 5.49 6.99
N GLY A 194 13.56 4.57 6.90
CA GLY A 194 14.05 3.81 8.04
C GLY A 194 13.20 2.59 8.41
N PHE A 195 12.14 2.31 7.65
CA PHE A 195 11.23 1.18 7.89
C PHE A 195 11.94 -0.17 7.99
N GLU A 196 13.03 -0.39 7.28
CA GLU A 196 13.82 -1.63 7.28
C GLU A 196 15.25 -1.46 7.76
N CYS A 197 15.58 -0.31 8.28
CA CYS A 197 16.95 0.02 8.70
C CYS A 197 16.91 0.45 10.17
N PRO A 198 17.12 -0.48 11.12
CA PRO A 198 17.07 -0.20 12.56
C PRO A 198 18.05 0.88 12.99
N ASP A 199 19.33 0.76 12.62
CA ASP A 199 20.28 1.86 12.77
C ASP A 199 20.12 2.85 11.61
N THR A 200 19.39 3.93 11.86
CA THR A 200 19.06 4.96 10.86
C THR A 200 20.29 5.60 10.21
N LYS A 201 21.47 5.54 10.83
CA LYS A 201 22.73 6.03 10.23
C LYS A 201 23.12 5.26 8.96
N ASN A 202 22.62 4.04 8.81
CA ASN A 202 22.93 3.21 7.65
C ASN A 202 21.99 3.47 6.47
N ILE A 203 20.91 4.26 6.61
CA ILE A 203 19.92 4.52 5.54
C ILE A 203 20.59 5.06 4.28
N ILE A 204 21.36 6.15 4.39
CA ILE A 204 21.99 6.79 3.22
C ILE A 204 23.12 5.93 2.64
N PRO A 205 24.03 5.35 3.43
CA PRO A 205 25.02 4.39 2.94
C PRO A 205 24.39 3.17 2.22
N GLU A 206 23.33 2.56 2.78
CA GLU A 206 22.62 1.46 2.14
C GLU A 206 21.96 1.89 0.83
N LEU A 207 21.33 3.07 0.78
CA LEU A 207 20.70 3.62 -0.41
C LEU A 207 21.73 3.85 -1.54
N ARG A 208 22.87 4.48 -1.25
CA ARG A 208 23.96 4.69 -2.22
C ARG A 208 24.46 3.36 -2.79
N HIS A 209 24.76 2.42 -1.89
CA HIS A 209 25.24 1.10 -2.30
C HIS A 209 24.24 0.33 -3.16
N MET A 210 22.97 0.36 -2.78
CA MET A 210 21.88 -0.28 -3.51
C MET A 210 21.70 0.33 -4.90
N MET A 211 21.66 1.67 -5.00
CA MET A 211 21.49 2.34 -6.29
C MET A 211 22.67 2.07 -7.23
N GLN A 212 23.91 2.03 -6.73
CA GLN A 212 25.07 1.65 -7.54
C GLN A 212 24.94 0.20 -8.03
N ALA A 213 24.54 -0.72 -7.14
CA ALA A 213 24.35 -2.13 -7.51
C ALA A 213 23.27 -2.32 -8.57
N VAL A 214 22.22 -1.48 -8.54
CA VAL A 214 21.13 -1.52 -9.54
C VAL A 214 21.59 -0.93 -10.88
N GLU A 215 22.46 0.09 -10.90
CA GLU A 215 23.08 0.56 -12.14
C GLU A 215 23.89 -0.55 -12.83
N ASP A 216 24.68 -1.31 -12.06
CA ASP A 216 25.40 -2.49 -12.57
C ASP A 216 24.45 -3.55 -13.14
N ILE A 217 23.30 -3.74 -12.52
CA ILE A 217 22.24 -4.66 -13.00
C ILE A 217 21.69 -4.20 -14.34
N TYR A 218 21.43 -2.90 -14.51
CA TYR A 218 20.93 -2.36 -15.78
C TYR A 218 21.93 -2.57 -16.91
N ASP A 219 23.24 -2.34 -16.67
CA ASP A 219 24.28 -2.51 -17.69
C ASP A 219 24.34 -3.96 -18.19
N VAL A 220 24.31 -4.92 -17.28
CA VAL A 220 24.36 -6.35 -17.63
C VAL A 220 23.04 -6.83 -18.25
N TYR A 221 21.90 -6.26 -17.80
CA TYR A 221 20.60 -6.58 -18.37
C TYR A 221 20.50 -6.16 -19.84
N ASP A 222 20.92 -4.95 -20.19
CA ASP A 222 20.88 -4.45 -21.57
C ASP A 222 21.68 -5.33 -22.52
N ASN A 223 22.83 -5.87 -22.07
CA ASN A 223 23.61 -6.83 -22.83
C ASN A 223 22.88 -8.17 -23.03
N GLY A 224 22.16 -8.64 -22.01
CA GLY A 224 21.43 -9.91 -22.05
C GLY A 224 20.11 -9.85 -22.82
N PHE A 225 19.48 -8.68 -22.91
CA PHE A 225 18.15 -8.48 -23.49
C PHE A 225 18.10 -7.31 -24.50
N PRO A 226 18.90 -7.32 -25.57
CA PRO A 226 19.03 -6.18 -26.51
C PRO A 226 17.71 -5.83 -27.22
N GLY A 227 16.73 -6.74 -27.28
CA GLY A 227 15.40 -6.48 -27.81
C GLY A 227 14.47 -5.70 -26.87
N TYR A 228 14.85 -5.56 -25.61
CA TYR A 228 14.06 -4.92 -24.55
C TYR A 228 14.96 -4.06 -23.64
N PRO A 229 15.76 -3.13 -24.19
CA PRO A 229 16.76 -2.39 -23.41
C PRO A 229 16.09 -1.41 -22.43
N VAL A 230 16.79 -1.08 -21.36
CA VAL A 230 16.38 0.01 -20.48
C VAL A 230 16.41 1.33 -21.26
N PRO A 231 15.29 2.10 -21.31
CA PRO A 231 15.25 3.33 -22.07
C PRO A 231 16.38 4.31 -21.71
N GLU A 232 17.03 4.92 -22.70
CA GLU A 232 18.16 5.85 -22.47
C GLU A 232 17.76 7.01 -21.55
N ALA A 233 16.55 7.55 -21.73
CA ALA A 233 16.01 8.61 -20.86
C ALA A 233 15.92 8.15 -19.39
N TYR A 234 15.61 6.88 -19.16
CA TYR A 234 15.61 6.27 -17.83
C TYR A 234 17.02 6.23 -17.25
N ARG A 235 17.98 5.72 -18.00
CA ARG A 235 19.38 5.60 -17.60
C ARG A 235 19.99 6.96 -17.23
N LEU A 236 19.75 7.97 -18.05
CA LEU A 236 20.22 9.33 -17.79
C LEU A 236 19.61 9.90 -16.50
N LEU A 237 18.31 9.70 -16.29
CA LEU A 237 17.62 10.19 -15.09
C LEU A 237 18.06 9.42 -13.84
N TYR A 238 18.26 8.12 -13.94
CA TYR A 238 18.73 7.28 -12.85
C TYR A 238 20.11 7.72 -12.35
N ARG A 239 21.06 7.98 -13.26
CA ARG A 239 22.39 8.53 -12.93
C ARG A 239 22.30 9.89 -12.25
N LYS A 240 21.37 10.75 -12.69
CA LYS A 240 21.12 12.02 -11.98
C LYS A 240 20.56 11.79 -10.57
N ALA A 241 19.70 10.80 -10.38
CA ALA A 241 19.22 10.42 -9.07
C ALA A 241 20.34 9.92 -8.15
N MET A 242 21.28 9.12 -8.68
CA MET A 242 22.47 8.69 -7.93
C MET A 242 23.34 9.89 -7.51
N LEU A 243 23.64 10.80 -8.42
CA LEU A 243 24.40 12.02 -8.10
C LEU A 243 23.70 12.90 -7.07
N PHE A 244 22.36 12.96 -7.12
CA PHE A 244 21.58 13.64 -6.10
C PHE A 244 21.76 12.97 -4.73
N VAL A 245 21.62 11.64 -4.64
CA VAL A 245 21.80 10.89 -3.39
C VAL A 245 23.24 11.02 -2.86
N ASP A 246 24.24 11.03 -3.73
CA ASP A 246 25.63 11.22 -3.35
C ASP A 246 25.90 12.62 -2.76
N SER A 247 25.14 13.63 -3.22
CA SER A 247 25.23 15.00 -2.71
C SER A 247 24.50 15.23 -1.38
N GLN A 248 23.66 14.27 -0.95
CA GLN A 248 22.90 14.42 0.29
C GLN A 248 23.77 14.23 1.54
N PRO A 249 23.42 14.90 2.66
CA PRO A 249 24.04 14.65 3.95
C PRO A 249 23.95 13.17 4.35
N GLU A 250 24.90 12.72 5.19
CA GLU A 250 24.83 11.37 5.76
C GLU A 250 23.77 11.25 6.84
N ASN A 251 23.40 12.37 7.47
CA ASN A 251 22.28 12.41 8.40
C ASN A 251 20.96 12.22 7.66
N PRO A 252 20.24 11.10 7.86
CA PRO A 252 18.99 10.83 7.16
C PRO A 252 17.87 11.83 7.49
N GLU A 253 17.94 12.54 8.61
CA GLU A 253 16.96 13.58 8.96
C GLU A 253 17.06 14.81 8.04
N GLU A 254 18.18 14.99 7.34
CA GLU A 254 18.43 16.10 6.42
C GLU A 254 18.25 15.72 4.95
N PHE A 255 17.89 14.47 4.65
CA PHE A 255 17.66 14.00 3.28
C PHE A 255 16.44 14.70 2.67
N ASP A 256 16.58 15.22 1.45
CA ASP A 256 15.47 15.88 0.74
C ASP A 256 14.58 14.86 0.01
N HIS A 257 13.71 14.22 0.78
CA HIS A 257 12.73 13.24 0.28
C HIS A 257 11.79 13.81 -0.78
N PHE A 258 11.39 15.08 -0.62
CA PHE A 258 10.47 15.72 -1.56
C PHE A 258 11.10 15.82 -2.95
N THR A 259 12.30 16.39 -3.04
CA THR A 259 13.02 16.51 -4.32
C THR A 259 13.36 15.12 -4.89
N PHE A 260 13.82 14.20 -4.05
CA PHE A 260 14.13 12.83 -4.50
C PHE A 260 12.93 12.15 -5.13
N THR A 261 11.78 12.19 -4.47
CA THR A 261 10.56 11.54 -4.96
C THR A 261 10.02 12.24 -6.19
N ARG A 262 9.87 13.58 -6.16
CA ARG A 262 9.28 14.37 -7.24
C ARG A 262 10.13 14.41 -8.50
N ASP A 263 11.43 14.63 -8.33
CA ASP A 263 12.30 14.94 -9.48
C ASP A 263 12.92 13.70 -10.10
N PHE A 264 13.05 12.62 -9.34
CA PHE A 264 13.71 11.40 -9.79
C PHE A 264 12.81 10.17 -9.74
N VAL A 265 12.31 9.76 -8.56
CA VAL A 265 11.63 8.46 -8.41
C VAL A 265 10.34 8.40 -9.20
N ASN A 266 9.47 9.41 -9.06
CA ASN A 266 8.18 9.45 -9.77
C ASN A 266 8.33 9.50 -11.30
N PRO A 267 9.22 10.34 -11.88
CA PRO A 267 9.48 10.29 -13.33
C PRO A 267 10.11 8.97 -13.81
N LEU A 268 11.02 8.36 -13.04
CA LEU A 268 11.57 7.04 -13.35
C LEU A 268 10.47 5.98 -13.39
N PHE A 269 9.55 6.00 -12.42
CA PHE A 269 8.39 5.13 -12.42
C PHE A 269 7.56 5.29 -13.71
N GLY A 270 7.28 6.54 -14.11
CA GLY A 270 6.52 6.81 -15.35
C GLY A 270 7.21 6.28 -16.60
N ILE A 271 8.56 6.36 -16.70
CA ILE A 271 9.30 5.79 -17.84
C ILE A 271 9.22 4.26 -17.80
N ASN A 272 9.41 3.64 -16.63
CA ASN A 272 9.31 2.18 -16.48
C ASN A 272 7.91 1.66 -16.84
N GLN A 273 6.85 2.33 -16.43
CA GLN A 273 5.47 1.97 -16.78
C GLN A 273 5.21 2.03 -18.30
N ARG A 274 5.80 3.01 -19.01
CA ARG A 274 5.74 3.03 -20.47
C ARG A 274 6.47 1.84 -21.08
N ALA A 275 7.66 1.50 -20.58
CA ALA A 275 8.41 0.33 -21.06
C ALA A 275 7.64 -0.98 -20.79
N ILE A 276 6.96 -1.14 -19.64
CA ILE A 276 6.07 -2.28 -19.36
C ILE A 276 5.03 -2.45 -20.49
N ARG A 277 4.38 -1.36 -20.89
CA ARG A 277 3.37 -1.41 -21.97
C ARG A 277 3.96 -1.64 -23.34
N GLU A 278 5.03 -0.91 -23.68
CA GLU A 278 5.70 -0.99 -25.00
C GLU A 278 6.30 -2.37 -25.26
N TYR A 279 6.86 -2.99 -24.23
CA TYR A 279 7.46 -4.33 -24.33
C TYR A 279 6.47 -5.46 -24.02
N ALA A 280 5.18 -5.13 -23.87
CA ALA A 280 4.11 -6.09 -23.57
C ALA A 280 4.48 -7.00 -22.37
N VAL A 281 5.01 -6.41 -21.31
CA VAL A 281 5.41 -7.12 -20.10
C VAL A 281 4.18 -7.75 -19.44
N VAL A 282 4.27 -9.04 -19.10
CA VAL A 282 3.20 -9.81 -18.48
C VAL A 282 3.64 -10.25 -17.11
N SER A 283 2.79 -10.00 -16.10
CA SER A 283 2.97 -10.51 -14.75
C SER A 283 2.26 -11.84 -14.54
N SER A 284 2.93 -12.74 -13.82
CA SER A 284 2.34 -13.96 -13.23
C SER A 284 2.41 -13.94 -11.70
N SER A 285 2.88 -12.84 -11.12
CA SER A 285 3.06 -12.69 -9.67
C SER A 285 1.82 -12.09 -9.00
N PHE A 286 1.48 -12.56 -7.81
CA PHE A 286 0.46 -11.93 -6.99
C PHE A 286 0.87 -10.52 -6.50
N ASN A 287 2.16 -10.18 -6.52
CA ASN A 287 2.65 -8.83 -6.18
C ASN A 287 2.06 -7.73 -7.07
N ASP A 288 1.65 -8.08 -8.28
CA ASP A 288 1.13 -7.11 -9.24
C ASP A 288 -0.41 -7.06 -9.27
N PHE A 289 -1.07 -7.84 -8.41
CA PHE A 289 -2.52 -8.04 -8.41
C PHE A 289 -3.34 -6.72 -8.33
N SER A 290 -2.89 -5.77 -7.52
CA SER A 290 -3.61 -4.51 -7.30
C SER A 290 -3.10 -3.35 -8.17
N LEU A 291 -1.94 -3.50 -8.83
CA LEU A 291 -1.29 -2.43 -9.58
C LEU A 291 -1.88 -2.27 -10.99
N ASP A 292 -2.08 -1.02 -11.41
CA ASP A 292 -2.51 -0.68 -12.78
C ASP A 292 -1.30 -0.31 -13.65
N ASP A 293 -1.13 -1.03 -14.77
CA ASP A 293 -0.05 -0.78 -15.71
C ASP A 293 -0.23 0.51 -16.53
N ASN A 294 -1.44 1.09 -16.53
CA ASN A 294 -1.74 2.31 -17.32
C ASN A 294 -1.36 3.61 -16.61
N CYS A 295 -1.13 3.60 -15.29
CA CYS A 295 -0.70 4.79 -14.58
C CYS A 295 0.76 5.16 -14.93
N ASN A 296 1.08 6.46 -14.93
CA ASN A 296 2.42 6.96 -15.18
C ASN A 296 3.02 7.73 -14.01
N SER A 297 2.34 7.77 -12.89
CA SER A 297 2.76 8.42 -11.66
C SER A 297 2.45 7.53 -10.46
N ILE A 298 3.33 7.53 -9.48
CA ILE A 298 3.09 6.92 -8.17
C ILE A 298 1.88 7.59 -7.48
N PHE A 299 1.64 8.87 -7.79
CA PHE A 299 0.55 9.67 -7.23
C PHE A 299 -0.72 9.67 -8.08
N ASP A 300 -0.82 8.76 -9.05
CA ASP A 300 -2.05 8.57 -9.83
C ASP A 300 -3.10 7.80 -9.01
N LYS A 301 -4.35 8.26 -9.06
CA LYS A 301 -5.48 7.58 -8.42
C LYS A 301 -5.70 6.13 -8.89
N ALA A 302 -5.19 5.80 -10.07
CA ALA A 302 -5.30 4.46 -10.64
C ALA A 302 -4.15 3.54 -10.23
N LEU A 303 -3.11 4.02 -9.50
CA LEU A 303 -1.94 3.22 -9.17
C LEU A 303 -2.32 1.85 -8.60
N TYR A 304 -3.24 1.82 -7.65
CA TYR A 304 -3.80 0.59 -7.10
C TYR A 304 -5.21 0.80 -6.54
N ARG A 305 -5.95 -0.29 -6.38
CA ARG A 305 -7.24 -0.27 -5.71
C ARG A 305 -7.38 -1.49 -4.80
N GLY A 306 -7.79 -1.25 -3.56
CA GLY A 306 -8.08 -2.30 -2.59
C GLY A 306 -9.51 -2.84 -2.69
N GLN A 307 -10.44 -2.05 -3.26
CA GLN A 307 -11.86 -2.36 -3.26
C GLN A 307 -12.52 -2.20 -4.62
N ASN A 308 -13.60 -2.94 -4.83
CA ASN A 308 -14.49 -2.77 -5.96
C ASN A 308 -15.61 -1.78 -5.62
N GLU A 309 -15.56 -0.58 -6.20
CA GLU A 309 -16.57 0.47 -6.01
C GLU A 309 -17.93 0.16 -6.63
N LYS A 310 -17.95 -0.70 -7.67
CA LYS A 310 -19.19 -1.06 -8.40
C LYS A 310 -19.99 -2.17 -7.70
N GLY A 311 -19.41 -2.84 -6.68
CA GLY A 311 -20.06 -3.97 -6.02
C GLY A 311 -20.47 -5.06 -7.01
N ILE A 312 -21.74 -5.45 -7.00
CA ILE A 312 -22.24 -6.45 -7.95
C ILE A 312 -22.46 -5.91 -9.38
N PHE A 313 -22.32 -4.61 -9.60
CA PHE A 313 -22.39 -3.98 -10.93
C PHE A 313 -21.03 -3.95 -11.64
N LEU A 314 -20.06 -4.70 -11.17
CA LEU A 314 -18.70 -4.79 -11.72
C LEU A 314 -18.62 -4.90 -13.26
N PRO A 315 -19.52 -5.62 -13.96
CA PRO A 315 -19.50 -5.73 -15.43
C PRO A 315 -19.94 -4.47 -16.17
N VAL A 316 -20.47 -3.45 -15.46
CA VAL A 316 -21.00 -2.24 -16.07
C VAL A 316 -19.92 -1.19 -16.20
N ASP A 317 -19.59 -0.81 -17.45
CA ASP A 317 -18.59 0.23 -17.76
C ASP A 317 -19.22 1.47 -18.45
N ASP A 318 -20.50 1.42 -18.82
CA ASP A 318 -21.21 2.57 -19.38
C ASP A 318 -21.48 3.62 -18.31
N GLU A 319 -20.84 4.81 -18.48
CA GLU A 319 -20.87 5.90 -17.50
C GLU A 319 -22.29 6.45 -17.27
N ASN A 320 -23.15 6.46 -18.29
CA ASN A 320 -24.54 6.92 -18.12
C ASN A 320 -25.30 5.96 -17.19
N THR A 321 -25.12 4.67 -17.35
CA THR A 321 -25.72 3.65 -16.48
C THR A 321 -25.17 3.73 -15.06
N LEU A 322 -23.84 3.90 -14.90
CA LEU A 322 -23.23 4.10 -13.58
C LEU A 322 -23.78 5.35 -12.89
N ASN A 323 -23.98 6.45 -13.63
CA ASN A 323 -24.56 7.66 -13.10
C ASN A 323 -26.02 7.48 -12.65
N GLU A 324 -26.82 6.72 -13.40
CA GLU A 324 -28.18 6.37 -12.95
C GLU A 324 -28.15 5.58 -11.61
N ILE A 325 -27.23 4.62 -11.48
CA ILE A 325 -27.05 3.85 -10.24
C ILE A 325 -26.60 4.77 -9.10
N ARG A 326 -25.64 5.68 -9.34
CA ARG A 326 -25.19 6.68 -8.35
C ARG A 326 -26.32 7.57 -7.85
N GLN A 327 -27.22 8.02 -8.74
CA GLN A 327 -28.37 8.84 -8.34
C GLN A 327 -29.33 8.06 -7.43
N VAL A 328 -29.57 6.79 -7.69
CA VAL A 328 -30.35 5.93 -6.80
C VAL A 328 -29.60 5.70 -5.48
N GLY A 329 -28.29 5.49 -5.54
CA GLY A 329 -27.42 5.39 -4.37
C GLY A 329 -27.46 6.62 -3.48
N LYS A 330 -27.43 7.83 -4.09
CA LYS A 330 -27.61 9.10 -3.38
C LYS A 330 -28.92 9.13 -2.59
N LEU A 331 -30.03 8.82 -3.25
CA LEU A 331 -31.32 8.80 -2.56
C LEU A 331 -31.32 7.82 -1.39
N LEU A 332 -30.78 6.61 -1.58
CA LEU A 332 -30.71 5.57 -0.54
C LEU A 332 -29.78 5.96 0.60
N PHE A 333 -28.68 6.66 0.34
CA PHE A 333 -27.74 7.15 1.35
C PHE A 333 -28.42 8.10 2.35
N TYR A 334 -29.37 8.90 1.85
CA TYR A 334 -30.17 9.84 2.65
C TYR A 334 -31.51 9.25 3.13
N ASP A 335 -31.91 8.07 2.67
CA ASP A 335 -33.20 7.48 2.99
C ASP A 335 -33.14 6.57 4.22
N PRO A 336 -33.83 6.89 5.32
CA PRO A 336 -33.86 6.03 6.51
C PRO A 336 -34.61 4.69 6.29
N ILE A 337 -35.13 4.42 5.11
CA ILE A 337 -35.81 3.15 4.75
C ILE A 337 -34.92 1.92 4.97
N LEU A 338 -33.59 2.11 4.99
CA LEU A 338 -32.63 1.03 5.20
C LEU A 338 -32.50 0.60 6.65
N SER A 339 -33.01 1.39 7.61
CA SER A 339 -32.95 1.06 9.04
C SER A 339 -34.22 0.36 9.54
N GLY A 340 -34.11 -0.34 10.66
CA GLY A 340 -35.23 -1.06 11.29
C GLY A 340 -36.38 -0.15 11.70
N ASN A 341 -36.08 1.06 12.20
CA ASN A 341 -37.08 2.03 12.67
C ASN A 341 -37.46 3.10 11.63
N ASN A 342 -36.87 3.08 10.43
CA ASN A 342 -37.03 4.09 9.37
C ASN A 342 -36.68 5.53 9.80
N LYS A 343 -35.76 5.70 10.75
CA LYS A 343 -35.35 7.00 11.29
C LYS A 343 -33.85 7.26 11.15
N ARG A 344 -33.04 6.26 10.79
CA ARG A 344 -31.60 6.38 10.60
C ARG A 344 -31.21 6.07 9.17
N SER A 345 -30.34 6.88 8.59
CA SER A 345 -29.78 6.70 7.26
C SER A 345 -28.24 6.71 7.32
N CYS A 346 -27.54 6.44 6.22
CA CYS A 346 -26.08 6.48 6.18
C CYS A 346 -25.55 7.88 6.54
N VAL A 347 -26.21 8.94 6.05
CA VAL A 347 -25.84 10.33 6.32
C VAL A 347 -26.03 10.74 7.80
N SER A 348 -26.77 9.97 8.61
CA SER A 348 -26.88 10.22 10.04
C SER A 348 -25.53 10.19 10.76
N CYS A 349 -24.62 9.30 10.31
CA CYS A 349 -23.27 9.16 10.84
C CYS A 349 -22.22 9.68 9.86
N HIS A 350 -22.37 9.42 8.56
CA HIS A 350 -21.44 9.81 7.50
C HIS A 350 -21.94 11.09 6.80
N LYS A 351 -21.78 12.23 7.45
CA LYS A 351 -22.30 13.52 6.97
C LYS A 351 -21.53 13.98 5.73
N SER A 352 -22.20 14.09 4.59
CA SER A 352 -21.56 14.41 3.31
C SER A 352 -20.83 15.75 3.33
N GLY A 353 -21.38 16.80 3.97
CA GLY A 353 -20.74 18.11 4.13
C GLY A 353 -19.57 18.12 5.14
N GLU A 354 -19.33 17.03 5.86
CA GLU A 354 -18.26 16.84 6.84
C GLU A 354 -17.29 15.74 6.39
N TYR A 355 -16.97 15.67 5.12
CA TYR A 355 -16.09 14.63 4.55
C TYR A 355 -16.54 13.18 4.86
N PHE A 356 -17.86 12.94 4.91
CA PHE A 356 -18.46 11.64 5.24
C PHE A 356 -18.01 11.06 6.58
N THR A 357 -17.76 11.93 7.56
CA THR A 357 -17.53 11.57 8.98
C THR A 357 -18.53 12.33 9.87
N ASP A 358 -18.43 12.20 11.20
CA ASP A 358 -19.18 12.99 12.17
C ASP A 358 -18.21 13.84 12.99
N THR A 359 -18.05 15.13 12.61
CA THR A 359 -17.14 16.06 13.31
C THR A 359 -17.72 16.61 14.60
N SER A 360 -19.02 16.40 14.85
CA SER A 360 -19.71 16.96 16.01
C SER A 360 -19.56 16.12 17.29
N ARG A 361 -19.13 14.86 17.17
CA ARG A 361 -19.06 13.89 18.28
C ARG A 361 -17.81 13.03 18.20
N PRO A 362 -17.22 12.63 19.34
CA PRO A 362 -16.14 11.64 19.34
C PRO A 362 -16.55 10.31 18.71
N THR A 363 -17.77 9.84 19.01
CA THR A 363 -18.36 8.63 18.44
C THR A 363 -19.85 8.84 18.22
N SER A 364 -20.41 8.24 17.17
CA SER A 364 -21.84 8.35 16.84
C SER A 364 -22.72 7.59 17.85
N LEU A 365 -24.01 7.93 17.91
CA LEU A 365 -24.95 7.25 18.80
C LEU A 365 -25.33 5.85 18.29
N GLN A 366 -25.65 4.95 19.20
CA GLN A 366 -26.25 3.65 18.88
C GLN A 366 -27.65 3.81 18.29
N PHE A 367 -28.19 2.73 17.73
CA PHE A 367 -29.47 2.71 17.00
C PHE A 367 -30.64 3.30 17.78
N ASP A 368 -30.71 3.07 19.07
CA ASP A 368 -31.76 3.57 19.98
C ASP A 368 -31.45 4.94 20.59
N ASN A 369 -30.31 5.55 20.24
CA ASN A 369 -29.78 6.81 20.79
C ASN A 369 -29.50 6.79 22.30
N SER A 370 -29.50 5.63 22.96
CA SER A 370 -29.28 5.52 24.41
C SER A 370 -27.80 5.67 24.80
N LEU A 371 -26.90 5.14 23.97
CA LEU A 371 -25.46 5.12 24.17
C LEU A 371 -24.73 5.55 22.92
N SER A 372 -23.45 5.87 23.06
CA SER A 372 -22.55 6.07 21.93
C SER A 372 -21.96 4.74 21.46
N LEU A 373 -21.60 4.67 20.17
CA LEU A 373 -20.75 3.62 19.62
C LEU A 373 -19.35 3.70 20.25
N THR A 374 -18.61 2.61 20.21
CA THR A 374 -17.27 2.55 20.79
C THR A 374 -16.19 3.20 19.93
N ARG A 375 -16.48 3.35 18.64
CA ARG A 375 -15.52 3.85 17.65
C ARG A 375 -16.03 5.09 16.93
N ASN A 376 -15.09 5.96 16.59
CA ASN A 376 -15.30 7.12 15.75
C ASN A 376 -15.83 6.71 14.36
N THR A 377 -16.60 7.59 13.74
CA THR A 377 -17.12 7.39 12.38
C THR A 377 -16.01 7.73 11.37
N PRO A 378 -15.41 6.73 10.69
CA PRO A 378 -14.37 7.00 9.71
C PRO A 378 -14.97 7.63 8.45
N THR A 379 -14.18 8.46 7.76
CA THR A 379 -14.56 8.96 6.44
C THR A 379 -14.75 7.82 5.43
N LEU A 380 -15.70 7.98 4.51
CA LEU A 380 -15.89 7.07 3.37
C LEU A 380 -15.03 7.47 2.16
N ILE A 381 -14.45 8.69 2.17
CA ILE A 381 -13.58 9.16 1.10
C ILE A 381 -12.30 8.34 1.12
N ASN A 382 -11.84 7.95 -0.07
CA ASN A 382 -10.66 7.12 -0.26
C ASN A 382 -10.72 5.73 0.42
N SER A 383 -11.92 5.28 0.87
CA SER A 383 -12.12 3.92 1.38
C SER A 383 -11.78 2.82 0.38
N LEU A 384 -11.82 3.14 -0.92
CA LEU A 384 -11.45 2.26 -2.04
C LEU A 384 -10.03 1.72 -1.98
N TYR A 385 -9.12 2.47 -1.34
CA TYR A 385 -7.70 2.13 -1.31
C TYR A 385 -7.29 1.26 -0.12
N ASN A 386 -8.25 0.87 0.72
CA ASN A 386 -7.99 -0.05 1.83
C ASN A 386 -8.34 -1.48 1.41
N HIS A 387 -7.44 -2.42 1.57
CA HIS A 387 -7.73 -3.85 1.33
C HIS A 387 -8.65 -4.44 2.40
N LEU A 388 -8.44 -4.02 3.64
CA LEU A 388 -9.30 -4.38 4.76
C LEU A 388 -10.10 -3.15 5.21
N VAL A 389 -11.39 -3.32 5.44
CA VAL A 389 -12.30 -2.25 5.85
C VAL A 389 -12.76 -2.44 7.30
N MET A 390 -13.26 -1.40 7.92
CA MET A 390 -13.36 -1.15 9.37
C MET A 390 -11.98 -0.83 9.99
N LEU A 391 -11.97 -0.23 11.17
CA LEU A 391 -10.73 0.12 11.87
C LEU A 391 -9.95 -1.11 12.35
N ASP A 392 -10.64 -2.21 12.62
CA ASP A 392 -10.06 -3.52 12.98
C ASP A 392 -9.82 -4.44 11.77
N GLY A 393 -10.08 -3.95 10.55
CA GLY A 393 -9.91 -4.74 9.34
C GLY A 393 -10.82 -5.97 9.24
N LYS A 394 -12.02 -5.91 9.82
CA LYS A 394 -12.95 -7.05 9.92
C LYS A 394 -13.39 -7.60 8.56
N HIS A 395 -13.57 -6.75 7.57
CA HIS A 395 -14.12 -7.13 6.26
C HIS A 395 -13.11 -6.93 5.13
N THR A 396 -13.18 -7.78 4.10
CA THR A 396 -12.35 -7.70 2.89
C THR A 396 -13.04 -6.96 1.75
N SER A 397 -14.30 -6.57 1.90
CA SER A 397 -15.03 -5.81 0.86
C SER A 397 -15.98 -4.78 1.45
N LEU A 398 -16.13 -3.66 0.73
CA LEU A 398 -17.14 -2.64 1.05
C LEU A 398 -18.56 -3.20 0.99
N LEU A 399 -18.81 -4.18 0.10
CA LEU A 399 -20.12 -4.84 -0.02
C LEU A 399 -20.48 -5.59 1.27
N GLU A 400 -19.56 -6.40 1.79
CA GLU A 400 -19.72 -7.14 3.04
C GLU A 400 -19.90 -6.19 4.22
N GLN A 401 -19.08 -5.14 4.29
CA GLN A 401 -19.14 -4.11 5.33
C GLN A 401 -20.51 -3.42 5.34
N ALA A 402 -20.98 -2.92 4.19
CA ALA A 402 -22.26 -2.22 4.10
C ALA A 402 -23.45 -3.10 4.47
N ARG A 403 -23.45 -4.38 4.05
CA ARG A 403 -24.45 -5.37 4.48
C ARG A 403 -24.45 -5.57 5.99
N THR A 404 -23.27 -5.69 6.58
CA THR A 404 -23.12 -5.88 8.02
C THR A 404 -23.65 -4.67 8.80
N VAL A 405 -23.33 -3.44 8.36
CA VAL A 405 -23.83 -2.20 8.99
C VAL A 405 -25.37 -2.13 8.93
N VAL A 406 -25.98 -2.48 7.77
CA VAL A 406 -27.44 -2.49 7.66
C VAL A 406 -28.07 -3.46 8.67
N ALA A 407 -27.47 -4.63 8.88
CA ALA A 407 -28.02 -5.66 9.78
C ALA A 407 -27.62 -5.45 11.26
N ASN A 408 -26.61 -4.62 11.55
CA ASN A 408 -26.08 -4.46 12.89
C ASN A 408 -27.14 -3.85 13.85
N PRO A 409 -27.52 -4.53 14.94
CA PRO A 409 -28.58 -4.07 15.84
C PRO A 409 -28.24 -2.76 16.57
N ILE A 410 -26.96 -2.43 16.76
CA ILE A 410 -26.55 -1.17 17.39
C ILE A 410 -26.30 -0.03 16.39
N GLU A 411 -26.38 -0.30 15.06
CA GLU A 411 -26.20 0.70 14.00
C GLU A 411 -27.50 0.95 13.23
N MET A 412 -27.86 0.10 12.28
CA MET A 412 -29.06 0.27 11.43
C MET A 412 -30.21 -0.66 11.80
N ASN A 413 -29.94 -1.80 12.42
CA ASN A 413 -30.91 -2.80 12.89
C ASN A 413 -31.95 -3.20 11.81
N GLY A 414 -31.52 -3.31 10.55
CA GLY A 414 -32.36 -3.60 9.40
C GLY A 414 -32.29 -5.08 9.00
N ASP A 415 -33.41 -5.79 8.98
CA ASP A 415 -33.48 -7.10 8.34
C ASP A 415 -33.35 -6.95 6.82
N HIS A 416 -32.46 -7.69 6.19
CA HIS A 416 -32.16 -7.55 4.77
C HIS A 416 -33.38 -7.81 3.86
N HIS A 417 -34.25 -8.77 4.21
CA HIS A 417 -35.46 -9.09 3.41
C HIS A 417 -36.50 -7.99 3.56
N GLU A 418 -36.72 -7.51 4.78
CA GLU A 418 -37.65 -6.41 5.03
C GLU A 418 -37.14 -5.08 4.43
N VAL A 419 -35.82 -4.81 4.45
CA VAL A 419 -35.23 -3.66 3.77
C VAL A 419 -35.49 -3.71 2.28
N VAL A 420 -35.22 -4.84 1.61
CA VAL A 420 -35.53 -5.01 0.18
C VAL A 420 -37.00 -4.81 -0.10
N LYS A 421 -37.92 -5.38 0.69
CA LYS A 421 -39.37 -5.23 0.55
C LYS A 421 -39.79 -3.76 0.69
N LYS A 422 -39.28 -3.05 1.70
CA LYS A 422 -39.53 -1.61 1.90
C LYS A 422 -39.05 -0.78 0.71
N VAL A 423 -37.83 -0.96 0.25
CA VAL A 423 -37.27 -0.27 -0.91
C VAL A 423 -38.11 -0.53 -2.16
N MET A 424 -38.50 -1.79 -2.41
CA MET A 424 -39.32 -2.17 -3.57
C MET A 424 -40.78 -1.71 -3.47
N SER A 425 -41.23 -1.25 -2.31
CA SER A 425 -42.53 -0.61 -2.17
C SER A 425 -42.58 0.82 -2.72
N CYS A 426 -41.43 1.43 -2.97
CA CYS A 426 -41.30 2.75 -3.58
C CYS A 426 -41.17 2.61 -5.10
N GLU A 427 -42.12 3.16 -5.85
CA GLU A 427 -42.24 2.96 -7.30
C GLU A 427 -41.00 3.36 -8.08
N SER A 428 -40.35 4.46 -7.71
CA SER A 428 -39.11 4.93 -8.37
C SER A 428 -37.95 3.98 -8.12
N TYR A 429 -37.79 3.46 -6.89
CA TYR A 429 -36.77 2.47 -6.58
C TYR A 429 -37.08 1.13 -7.29
N GLU A 430 -38.33 0.69 -7.25
CA GLU A 430 -38.77 -0.53 -7.93
C GLU A 430 -38.40 -0.47 -9.42
N LYS A 431 -38.76 0.62 -10.12
CA LYS A 431 -38.46 0.82 -11.53
C LYS A 431 -36.94 0.78 -11.80
N ALA A 432 -36.13 1.46 -10.99
CA ALA A 432 -34.69 1.49 -11.14
C ALA A 432 -34.06 0.10 -10.93
N PHE A 433 -34.38 -0.57 -9.81
CA PHE A 433 -33.79 -1.88 -9.53
C PHE A 433 -34.25 -2.99 -10.46
N ARG A 434 -35.48 -2.92 -11.04
CA ARG A 434 -35.89 -3.82 -12.11
C ARG A 434 -35.08 -3.63 -13.41
N LYS A 435 -34.53 -2.42 -13.65
CA LYS A 435 -33.55 -2.17 -14.71
C LYS A 435 -32.18 -2.73 -14.31
N PHE A 436 -31.68 -2.40 -13.13
CA PHE A 436 -30.33 -2.71 -12.69
C PHE A 436 -30.07 -4.22 -12.49
N VAL A 437 -31.07 -4.99 -12.05
CA VAL A 437 -30.94 -6.45 -11.90
C VAL A 437 -30.58 -7.16 -13.22
N LYS A 438 -30.92 -6.56 -14.36
CA LYS A 438 -30.57 -7.09 -15.68
C LYS A 438 -29.09 -6.89 -16.04
N LEU A 439 -28.41 -5.99 -15.33
CA LEU A 439 -27.01 -5.66 -15.52
C LEU A 439 -26.08 -6.56 -14.67
N THR A 440 -26.66 -7.43 -13.86
CA THR A 440 -25.89 -8.34 -12.99
C THR A 440 -25.94 -9.77 -13.55
N PRO A 441 -24.77 -10.40 -13.77
CA PRO A 441 -24.70 -11.78 -14.23
C PRO A 441 -25.37 -12.74 -13.23
N ASN A 442 -26.02 -13.77 -13.75
CA ASN A 442 -26.53 -14.91 -12.96
C ASN A 442 -27.59 -14.61 -11.87
N THR A 443 -28.09 -13.37 -11.78
CA THR A 443 -29.18 -13.06 -10.85
C THR A 443 -30.31 -12.32 -11.53
N ARG A 444 -31.53 -12.69 -11.19
CA ARG A 444 -32.76 -12.00 -11.62
C ARG A 444 -33.60 -11.52 -10.45
N LYS A 445 -33.12 -11.78 -9.23
CA LYS A 445 -33.82 -11.39 -8.00
C LYS A 445 -33.08 -10.23 -7.37
N ILE A 446 -33.77 -9.15 -7.07
CA ILE A 446 -33.23 -8.01 -6.37
C ILE A 446 -32.91 -8.42 -4.93
N SER A 447 -31.72 -8.09 -4.48
CA SER A 447 -31.20 -8.39 -3.14
C SER A 447 -30.68 -7.13 -2.47
N ILE A 448 -30.32 -7.24 -1.20
CA ILE A 448 -29.64 -6.17 -0.46
C ILE A 448 -28.33 -5.75 -1.17
N ASP A 449 -27.64 -6.68 -1.86
CA ASP A 449 -26.39 -6.38 -2.55
C ASP A 449 -26.55 -5.34 -3.67
N HIS A 450 -27.68 -5.36 -4.39
CA HIS A 450 -27.97 -4.31 -5.38
C HIS A 450 -28.14 -2.94 -4.71
N ILE A 451 -28.81 -2.92 -3.56
CA ILE A 451 -29.09 -1.69 -2.80
C ILE A 451 -27.80 -1.08 -2.27
N VAL A 452 -26.99 -1.89 -1.56
CA VAL A 452 -25.75 -1.40 -0.97
C VAL A 452 -24.68 -1.10 -2.02
N SER A 453 -24.65 -1.84 -3.15
CA SER A 453 -23.76 -1.51 -4.28
C SER A 453 -24.05 -0.13 -4.87
N ALA A 454 -25.33 0.26 -4.98
CA ALA A 454 -25.69 1.60 -5.43
C ALA A 454 -25.21 2.67 -4.42
N VAL A 455 -25.34 2.41 -3.13
CA VAL A 455 -24.84 3.31 -2.06
C VAL A 455 -23.31 3.43 -2.12
N ILE A 456 -22.59 2.31 -2.28
CA ILE A 456 -21.12 2.30 -2.40
C ILE A 456 -20.70 3.13 -3.62
N LEU A 457 -21.31 2.91 -4.77
CA LEU A 457 -20.98 3.63 -6.00
C LEU A 457 -21.23 5.15 -5.86
N TYR A 458 -22.23 5.55 -5.08
CA TYR A 458 -22.47 6.96 -4.78
C TYR A 458 -21.33 7.58 -3.97
N TYR A 459 -21.04 7.10 -2.76
CA TYR A 459 -20.04 7.75 -1.93
C TYR A 459 -18.61 7.59 -2.49
N SER A 460 -18.31 6.51 -3.19
CA SER A 460 -17.02 6.32 -3.85
C SER A 460 -16.73 7.36 -4.93
N SER A 461 -17.78 7.96 -5.52
CA SER A 461 -17.61 9.02 -6.53
C SER A 461 -16.97 10.30 -6.00
N PHE A 462 -16.91 10.48 -4.67
CA PHE A 462 -16.24 11.61 -4.02
C PHE A 462 -14.76 11.35 -3.71
N SER A 463 -14.25 10.17 -3.99
CA SER A 463 -12.82 9.87 -3.88
C SER A 463 -12.09 10.46 -5.09
N MET A 464 -11.80 11.76 -5.04
CA MET A 464 -11.16 12.49 -6.14
C MET A 464 -9.71 12.10 -6.30
N TYR A 465 -9.03 11.79 -5.20
CA TYR A 465 -7.62 11.43 -5.15
C TYR A 465 -6.75 12.40 -5.92
N ARG A 466 -6.90 13.66 -5.62
CA ARG A 466 -6.08 14.72 -6.19
C ARG A 466 -5.99 15.87 -5.20
N SER A 467 -4.81 16.02 -4.64
CA SER A 467 -4.48 17.09 -3.71
C SER A 467 -3.40 18.00 -4.31
N PRO A 468 -3.15 19.19 -3.73
CA PRO A 468 -2.01 20.02 -4.08
C PRO A 468 -0.66 19.27 -4.02
N PHE A 469 -0.51 18.34 -3.07
CA PHE A 469 0.69 17.52 -2.96
C PHE A 469 0.89 16.60 -4.18
N ASP A 470 -0.18 15.94 -4.65
CA ASP A 470 -0.12 15.08 -5.84
C ASP A 470 0.22 15.89 -7.10
N ASP A 471 -0.40 17.07 -7.26
CA ASP A 471 -0.10 17.97 -8.37
C ASP A 471 1.35 18.48 -8.33
N ALA A 472 1.92 18.69 -7.13
CA ALA A 472 3.33 19.04 -7.00
C ALA A 472 4.26 17.88 -7.32
N MET A 473 3.93 16.65 -6.92
CA MET A 473 4.70 15.44 -7.27
C MET A 473 4.69 15.16 -8.77
N ASP A 474 3.62 15.52 -9.45
CA ASP A 474 3.50 15.47 -10.92
C ASP A 474 4.05 16.73 -11.63
N LYS A 475 4.65 17.66 -10.90
CA LYS A 475 5.22 18.93 -11.41
C LYS A 475 4.22 19.85 -12.11
N ARG A 476 2.93 19.74 -11.77
CA ARG A 476 1.86 20.61 -12.32
C ARG A 476 1.81 21.95 -11.61
N ILE A 477 2.13 21.96 -10.31
CA ILE A 477 2.22 23.15 -9.47
C ILE A 477 3.42 23.06 -8.53
N ASP A 478 3.76 24.17 -7.90
CA ASP A 478 4.62 24.18 -6.72
C ASP A 478 3.76 24.32 -5.46
N ILE A 479 4.16 23.62 -4.37
CA ILE A 479 3.54 23.80 -3.06
C ILE A 479 4.41 24.62 -2.12
N ASP A 480 3.81 25.07 -1.04
CA ASP A 480 4.48 25.83 0.01
C ASP A 480 5.75 25.14 0.52
N THR A 481 6.77 25.94 0.79
CA THR A 481 8.08 25.47 1.27
C THR A 481 7.96 24.74 2.63
N GLU A 482 7.08 25.19 3.52
CA GLU A 482 6.89 24.52 4.81
C GLU A 482 6.18 23.16 4.63
N ALA A 483 5.30 23.01 3.64
CA ALA A 483 4.72 21.71 3.28
C ALA A 483 5.78 20.73 2.71
N ARG A 484 6.69 21.22 1.85
CA ARG A 484 7.83 20.39 1.36
C ARG A 484 8.73 19.92 2.50
N LYS A 485 9.10 20.82 3.41
CA LYS A 485 9.87 20.49 4.60
C LYS A 485 9.11 19.54 5.52
N GLY A 486 7.79 19.74 5.64
CA GLY A 486 6.91 18.85 6.39
C GLY A 486 6.92 17.41 5.86
N PHE A 487 6.92 17.22 4.53
CA PHE A 487 7.10 15.90 3.94
C PHE A 487 8.48 15.30 4.26
N ASN A 488 9.55 16.10 4.22
CA ASN A 488 10.88 15.61 4.60
C ASN A 488 10.91 15.18 6.07
N VAL A 489 10.38 15.98 6.99
CA VAL A 489 10.26 15.62 8.42
C VAL A 489 9.39 14.37 8.61
N PHE A 490 8.29 14.26 7.86
CA PHE A 490 7.38 13.11 7.90
C PHE A 490 8.07 11.79 7.53
N MET A 491 8.90 11.81 6.48
CA MET A 491 9.62 10.64 5.98
C MET A 491 10.87 10.31 6.81
N SER A 492 11.40 11.25 7.58
CA SER A 492 12.66 11.11 8.33
C SER A 492 12.42 11.16 9.85
N LYS A 493 12.71 12.29 10.49
CA LYS A 493 12.76 12.48 11.95
C LYS A 493 11.45 12.11 12.66
N ALA A 494 10.30 12.43 12.07
CA ALA A 494 8.99 12.11 12.65
C ALA A 494 8.59 10.64 12.45
N LYS A 495 9.28 9.87 11.59
CA LYS A 495 9.05 8.44 11.31
C LYS A 495 7.60 8.11 10.90
N CYS A 496 6.80 9.10 10.51
CA CYS A 496 5.39 8.87 10.13
C CYS A 496 5.28 8.00 8.87
N GLY A 497 6.24 8.15 7.93
CA GLY A 497 6.31 7.37 6.69
C GLY A 497 6.59 5.88 6.89
N THR A 498 6.88 5.42 8.12
CA THR A 498 7.04 3.99 8.44
C THR A 498 5.71 3.26 8.67
N CYS A 499 4.63 4.00 8.89
CA CYS A 499 3.27 3.46 9.06
C CYS A 499 2.29 4.03 8.03
N HIS A 500 2.49 5.29 7.60
CA HIS A 500 1.68 5.98 6.61
C HIS A 500 2.38 6.03 5.25
N PHE A 501 2.25 4.96 4.47
CA PHE A 501 3.00 4.78 3.22
C PHE A 501 2.46 5.62 2.05
N VAL A 502 3.41 6.12 1.25
CA VAL A 502 3.12 6.76 -0.03
C VAL A 502 2.43 5.76 -0.97
N PRO A 503 1.43 6.17 -1.78
CA PRO A 503 0.94 7.53 -1.98
C PRO A 503 -0.35 7.86 -1.19
N GLN A 504 -0.98 6.88 -0.54
CA GLN A 504 -2.22 7.09 0.23
C GLN A 504 -1.96 7.63 1.63
N PHE A 505 -0.73 7.57 2.09
CA PHE A 505 -0.38 7.90 3.47
C PHE A 505 -1.24 7.14 4.48
N ASN A 506 -1.43 5.85 4.20
CA ASN A 506 -2.12 4.86 5.03
C ASN A 506 -1.25 3.61 5.23
N GLY A 507 -1.76 2.59 5.94
CA GLY A 507 -1.06 1.34 6.22
C GLY A 507 -0.93 0.37 5.03
N VAL A 508 -1.04 0.83 3.79
CA VAL A 508 -0.92 -0.01 2.60
C VAL A 508 0.41 0.29 1.90
N LYS A 509 1.40 -0.58 2.13
CA LYS A 509 2.75 -0.43 1.58
C LYS A 509 2.92 -1.14 0.23
N PRO A 510 3.94 -0.79 -0.58
CA PRO A 510 4.26 -1.56 -1.79
C PRO A 510 4.47 -3.06 -1.51
N PRO A 511 3.94 -3.96 -2.33
CA PRO A 511 3.26 -3.81 -3.60
C PRO A 511 1.75 -3.53 -3.54
N TYR A 512 1.24 -2.99 -2.45
CA TYR A 512 -0.15 -2.57 -2.24
C TYR A 512 -1.17 -3.71 -2.27
N ILE A 513 -0.87 -4.81 -1.60
CA ILE A 513 -1.74 -6.00 -1.50
C ILE A 513 -2.16 -6.33 -0.06
N SER A 514 -1.67 -5.56 0.90
CA SER A 514 -1.82 -5.85 2.33
C SER A 514 -2.14 -4.59 3.12
N SER A 515 -2.45 -4.75 4.40
CA SER A 515 -2.69 -3.64 5.34
C SER A 515 -1.90 -3.85 6.61
N GLU A 516 -1.17 -2.82 7.03
CA GLU A 516 -0.50 -2.79 8.32
C GLU A 516 -1.49 -2.46 9.45
N PHE A 517 -1.24 -3.05 10.59
CA PHE A 517 -1.94 -2.78 11.86
C PHE A 517 -0.95 -2.29 12.89
N GLU A 518 -1.33 -1.21 13.58
CA GLU A 518 -0.45 -0.54 14.52
C GLU A 518 -1.07 -0.47 15.92
N VAL A 519 -0.24 -0.65 16.92
CA VAL A 519 -0.58 -0.44 18.33
C VAL A 519 0.07 0.86 18.80
N ALA A 520 -0.63 1.97 18.63
CA ALA A 520 -0.19 3.27 19.15
C ALA A 520 -0.47 3.43 20.66
N GLY A 521 -1.32 2.55 21.20
CA GLY A 521 -1.76 2.65 22.58
C GLY A 521 -2.70 3.83 22.83
N THR A 522 -3.75 4.00 22.01
CA THR A 522 -4.68 5.13 22.12
C THR A 522 -5.24 5.25 23.54
N PRO A 523 -5.15 6.42 24.21
CA PRO A 523 -5.69 6.62 25.54
C PRO A 523 -7.22 6.75 25.53
N ALA A 524 -7.85 6.51 26.66
CA ALA A 524 -9.29 6.72 26.84
C ALA A 524 -9.66 8.21 26.98
N ASP A 525 -8.72 9.03 27.43
CA ASP A 525 -8.88 10.47 27.64
C ASP A 525 -7.55 11.22 27.40
N THR A 526 -7.62 12.53 27.27
CA THR A 526 -6.46 13.40 27.00
C THR A 526 -5.53 13.59 28.20
N LEU A 527 -5.89 13.06 29.38
CA LEU A 527 -5.04 13.07 30.58
C LEU A 527 -4.18 11.81 30.71
N PHE A 528 -4.31 10.87 29.76
CA PHE A 528 -3.58 9.60 29.75
C PHE A 528 -3.80 8.78 31.04
N THR A 529 -5.03 8.76 31.57
CA THR A 529 -5.32 8.04 32.81
C THR A 529 -5.35 6.52 32.64
N ARG A 530 -5.74 6.06 31.45
CA ARG A 530 -5.81 4.64 31.07
C ARG A 530 -5.90 4.49 29.55
N LEU A 531 -5.62 3.28 29.06
CA LEU A 531 -5.84 2.91 27.67
C LEU A 531 -7.33 2.86 27.32
N SER A 532 -7.64 3.09 26.03
CA SER A 532 -8.95 2.75 25.47
C SER A 532 -9.25 1.27 25.72
N PRO A 533 -10.46 0.90 26.15
CA PRO A 533 -10.82 -0.49 26.39
C PRO A 533 -11.06 -1.31 25.11
N ASP A 534 -11.03 -0.68 23.93
CA ASP A 534 -11.25 -1.37 22.67
C ASP A 534 -10.06 -2.28 22.32
N SER A 535 -10.33 -3.56 22.21
CA SER A 535 -9.31 -4.58 21.91
C SER A 535 -8.82 -4.57 20.44
N GLY A 536 -9.43 -3.75 19.58
CA GLY A 536 -9.02 -3.61 18.17
C GLY A 536 -9.07 -4.91 17.38
N ARG A 537 -8.01 -5.19 16.64
CA ARG A 537 -7.85 -6.38 15.78
C ARG A 537 -7.89 -7.69 16.55
N PHE A 538 -7.58 -7.72 17.84
CA PHE A 538 -7.66 -8.92 18.67
C PHE A 538 -9.05 -9.59 18.63
N LEU A 539 -10.12 -8.83 18.42
CA LEU A 539 -11.48 -9.38 18.26
C LEU A 539 -11.63 -10.25 16.99
N ILE A 540 -10.77 -10.08 16.02
CA ILE A 540 -10.80 -10.78 14.73
C ILE A 540 -9.68 -11.83 14.68
N ASN A 541 -8.51 -11.46 15.17
CA ASN A 541 -7.32 -12.30 15.26
C ASN A 541 -6.85 -12.30 16.73
N PRO A 542 -7.21 -13.33 17.54
CA PRO A 542 -6.96 -13.35 18.98
C PRO A 542 -5.51 -13.69 19.36
N GLU A 543 -4.55 -13.14 18.64
CA GLU A 543 -3.14 -13.18 19.01
C GLU A 543 -2.83 -12.02 19.97
N PRO A 544 -2.06 -12.25 21.06
CA PRO A 544 -1.77 -11.23 22.08
C PRO A 544 -1.23 -9.92 21.49
N GLU A 545 -0.45 -10.03 20.46
CA GLU A 545 0.18 -8.90 19.77
C GLU A 545 -0.82 -8.02 19.01
N MET A 546 -2.00 -8.57 18.66
CA MET A 546 -3.09 -7.82 18.02
C MET A 546 -3.97 -7.04 19.01
N LEU A 547 -3.68 -7.15 20.29
CA LEU A 547 -4.42 -6.42 21.32
C LEU A 547 -4.19 -4.91 21.15
N HIS A 548 -5.29 -4.16 21.00
CA HIS A 548 -5.32 -2.72 20.71
C HIS A 548 -4.71 -2.33 19.34
N ALA A 549 -4.52 -3.28 18.43
CA ALA A 549 -4.08 -2.99 17.07
C ALA A 549 -5.24 -2.48 16.20
N PHE A 550 -4.96 -1.43 15.43
CA PHE A 550 -5.88 -0.83 14.48
C PHE A 550 -5.20 -0.61 13.14
N ARG A 551 -5.98 -0.67 12.08
CA ARG A 551 -5.49 -0.35 10.74
C ARG A 551 -5.07 1.12 10.67
N THR A 552 -3.91 1.38 10.10
CA THR A 552 -3.42 2.74 9.89
C THR A 552 -4.31 3.48 8.89
N GLY A 553 -4.92 4.58 9.33
CA GLY A 553 -5.78 5.42 8.53
C GLY A 553 -5.02 6.25 7.50
N THR A 554 -5.71 6.73 6.47
CA THR A 554 -5.13 7.70 5.53
C THR A 554 -5.00 9.08 6.16
N LEU A 555 -3.93 9.81 5.80
CA LEU A 555 -3.76 11.22 6.16
C LEU A 555 -4.42 12.17 5.15
N ARG A 556 -4.89 11.64 4.00
CA ARG A 556 -5.62 12.47 3.03
C ARG A 556 -6.90 12.98 3.66
N ASN A 557 -7.12 14.29 3.52
CA ASN A 557 -8.25 15.03 4.12
C ASN A 557 -8.27 14.98 5.66
N ALA A 558 -7.17 14.61 6.33
CA ALA A 558 -7.16 14.47 7.78
C ALA A 558 -7.51 15.77 8.51
N GLU A 559 -7.16 16.94 7.97
CA GLU A 559 -7.56 18.24 8.56
C GLU A 559 -9.08 18.36 8.75
N HIS A 560 -9.87 17.70 7.91
CA HIS A 560 -11.33 17.80 7.88
C HIS A 560 -12.05 16.64 8.58
N THR A 561 -11.32 15.65 9.09
CA THR A 561 -11.92 14.42 9.64
C THR A 561 -11.69 14.25 11.15
N ALA A 562 -11.48 15.35 11.86
CA ALA A 562 -11.53 15.35 13.33
C ALA A 562 -12.92 14.89 13.83
N PRO A 563 -13.01 14.28 15.04
CA PRO A 563 -11.94 13.97 15.98
C PRO A 563 -11.16 12.71 15.60
N TYR A 564 -9.94 12.58 16.12
CA TYR A 564 -8.96 11.57 15.70
C TYR A 564 -8.89 10.38 16.65
N MET A 565 -8.17 9.35 16.20
CA MET A 565 -8.07 8.01 16.76
C MET A 565 -9.38 7.22 16.65
N HIS A 566 -9.30 5.92 16.95
CA HIS A 566 -10.48 5.06 16.84
C HIS A 566 -11.63 5.45 17.78
N ASN A 567 -11.35 6.17 18.87
CA ASN A 567 -12.33 6.61 19.88
C ASN A 567 -12.61 8.12 19.86
N GLY A 568 -12.01 8.87 18.92
CA GLY A 568 -12.21 10.32 18.79
C GLY A 568 -11.62 11.14 19.95
N VAL A 569 -10.58 10.65 20.63
CA VAL A 569 -10.02 11.27 21.84
C VAL A 569 -9.35 12.62 21.56
N PHE A 570 -8.66 12.77 20.41
CA PHE A 570 -7.99 14.02 20.02
C PHE A 570 -8.84 14.83 19.06
N LYS A 571 -8.85 16.15 19.23
CA LYS A 571 -9.68 17.08 18.45
C LYS A 571 -8.89 17.85 17.39
N THR A 572 -7.58 17.93 17.56
CA THR A 572 -6.71 18.70 16.68
C THR A 572 -5.52 17.88 16.18
N LEU A 573 -4.93 18.25 15.05
CA LEU A 573 -3.69 17.65 14.56
C LEU A 573 -2.51 17.90 15.50
N ASP A 574 -2.51 19.05 16.21
CA ASP A 574 -1.48 19.36 17.20
C ASP A 574 -1.49 18.33 18.36
N GLU A 575 -2.68 17.94 18.86
CA GLU A 575 -2.83 16.90 19.88
C GLU A 575 -2.33 15.54 19.37
N VAL A 576 -2.66 15.17 18.13
CA VAL A 576 -2.19 13.92 17.50
C VAL A 576 -0.69 13.91 17.34
N ILE A 577 -0.10 14.97 16.78
CA ILE A 577 1.35 15.08 16.60
C ILE A 577 2.06 15.12 17.97
N GLY A 578 1.48 15.81 18.95
CA GLY A 578 1.98 15.81 20.33
C GLY A 578 2.04 14.42 20.95
N PHE A 579 0.98 13.63 20.76
CA PHE A 579 0.91 12.24 21.22
C PHE A 579 2.00 11.36 20.59
N TYR A 580 2.22 11.47 19.28
CA TYR A 580 3.29 10.73 18.61
C TYR A 580 4.68 11.25 19.00
N ASP A 581 4.84 12.56 19.13
CA ASP A 581 6.12 13.17 19.54
C ASP A 581 6.58 12.70 20.92
N THR A 582 5.65 12.42 21.81
CA THR A 582 5.96 11.91 23.17
C THR A 582 6.13 10.38 23.23
N GLY A 583 6.07 9.65 22.12
CA GLY A 583 6.26 8.19 22.06
C GLY A 583 4.98 7.38 22.33
N GLY A 584 3.82 7.90 21.92
CA GLY A 584 2.54 7.20 22.07
C GLY A 584 2.13 6.99 23.53
N ALA A 585 1.38 5.93 23.80
CA ALA A 585 0.93 5.65 25.17
C ALA A 585 2.09 5.37 26.13
N SER A 586 3.06 4.56 25.72
CA SER A 586 4.19 4.18 26.58
C SER A 586 5.04 5.38 26.95
N GLY A 587 5.29 6.30 26.01
CA GLY A 587 6.02 7.56 26.28
C GLY A 587 5.23 8.52 27.18
N ASN A 588 3.90 8.37 27.27
CA ASN A 588 3.03 9.10 28.19
C ASN A 588 2.72 8.34 29.50
N GLY A 589 3.48 7.29 29.82
CA GLY A 589 3.43 6.58 31.10
C GLY A 589 2.38 5.48 31.20
N LEU A 590 1.69 5.12 30.10
CA LEU A 590 0.77 3.99 30.07
C LEU A 590 1.52 2.70 29.72
N THR A 591 1.11 1.58 30.30
CA THR A 591 1.72 0.28 29.99
C THR A 591 1.07 -0.34 28.78
N VAL A 592 1.86 -0.50 27.69
CA VAL A 592 1.47 -1.18 26.43
C VAL A 592 2.58 -2.15 26.05
N THR A 593 2.33 -3.45 26.22
CA THR A 593 3.35 -4.49 26.04
C THR A 593 3.73 -4.76 24.59
N ASN A 594 2.87 -4.38 23.65
CA ASN A 594 3.00 -4.64 22.21
C ASN A 594 2.94 -3.35 21.38
N GLN A 595 3.31 -2.19 21.95
CA GLN A 595 3.33 -0.94 21.20
C GLN A 595 4.27 -1.04 20.02
N THR A 596 3.80 -0.64 18.81
CA THR A 596 4.57 -0.72 17.57
C THR A 596 5.43 0.51 17.31
N LEU A 597 5.14 1.63 17.98
CA LEU A 597 6.04 2.79 17.94
C LEU A 597 7.01 2.84 19.14
N PRO A 598 8.22 3.42 18.94
CA PRO A 598 9.14 3.65 20.04
C PRO A 598 8.51 4.51 21.14
N ALA A 599 8.80 4.20 22.40
CA ALA A 599 8.36 4.98 23.56
C ALA A 599 9.15 6.30 23.73
N ASP A 600 10.27 6.44 23.02
CA ASP A 600 11.11 7.62 23.09
C ASP A 600 10.50 8.80 22.34
N SER A 601 10.70 10.00 22.89
CA SER A 601 10.29 11.23 22.23
C SER A 601 11.04 11.45 20.92
N LEU A 602 10.32 11.85 19.87
CA LEU A 602 10.85 12.24 18.56
C LEU A 602 11.60 13.58 18.63
N LYS A 603 11.41 14.36 19.70
CA LYS A 603 12.04 15.68 19.94
C LYS A 603 11.76 16.66 18.80
N LEU A 604 10.53 16.70 18.33
CA LEU A 604 10.12 17.63 17.30
C LEU A 604 10.07 19.05 17.84
N THR A 605 10.70 19.97 17.12
CA THR A 605 10.57 21.40 17.41
C THR A 605 9.17 21.91 17.04
N GLY A 606 8.74 23.03 17.61
CA GLY A 606 7.47 23.68 17.24
C GLY A 606 7.38 23.99 15.74
N ARG A 607 8.51 24.32 15.10
CA ARG A 607 8.56 24.55 13.65
C ARG A 607 8.31 23.26 12.87
N GLU A 608 8.96 22.15 13.23
CA GLU A 608 8.75 20.85 12.57
C GLU A 608 7.31 20.36 12.71
N LYS A 609 6.66 20.56 13.88
CA LYS A 609 5.23 20.27 14.06
C LYS A 609 4.34 21.09 13.11
N ASN A 610 4.63 22.39 12.97
CA ASN A 610 3.91 23.24 12.02
C ASN A 610 4.15 22.81 10.56
N GLN A 611 5.35 22.38 10.23
CA GLN A 611 5.69 21.85 8.90
C GLN A 611 4.94 20.55 8.61
N LEU A 612 4.86 19.62 9.56
CA LEU A 612 4.04 18.41 9.44
C LEU A 612 2.56 18.75 9.19
N ILE A 613 2.00 19.72 9.91
CA ILE A 613 0.62 20.17 9.69
C ILE A 613 0.46 20.79 8.29
N ALA A 614 1.43 21.61 7.84
CA ALA A 614 1.40 22.18 6.49
C ALA A 614 1.45 21.08 5.41
N PHE A 615 2.24 20.02 5.62
CA PHE A 615 2.25 18.86 4.74
C PHE A 615 0.90 18.15 4.75
N ILE A 616 0.34 17.82 5.91
CA ILE A 616 -0.97 17.15 6.03
C ILE A 616 -2.06 17.98 5.33
N ARG A 617 -2.05 19.29 5.46
CA ARG A 617 -2.96 20.22 4.75
C ARG A 617 -2.81 20.15 3.24
N SER A 618 -1.60 19.96 2.74
CA SER A 618 -1.35 19.80 1.30
C SER A 618 -1.95 18.51 0.72
N LEU A 619 -2.39 17.57 1.56
CA LEU A 619 -3.10 16.34 1.19
C LEU A 619 -4.63 16.51 1.13
N ASN A 620 -5.16 17.71 1.38
CA ASN A 620 -6.60 17.97 1.27
C ASN A 620 -7.02 18.00 -0.20
N GLU A 621 -8.12 17.33 -0.47
CA GLU A 621 -8.74 17.24 -1.79
C GLU A 621 -9.88 18.27 -1.90
N ASP A 622 -10.01 18.92 -3.05
CA ASP A 622 -11.16 19.80 -3.36
C ASP A 622 -12.33 18.90 -3.83
N ILE A 623 -13.23 18.59 -2.91
CA ILE A 623 -14.32 17.66 -3.14
C ILE A 623 -15.62 18.41 -3.38
N PRO A 624 -16.24 18.29 -4.58
CA PRO A 624 -17.52 18.89 -4.88
C PRO A 624 -18.67 18.11 -4.22
N PHE A 625 -18.94 18.37 -2.93
CA PHE A 625 -20.01 17.67 -2.22
C PHE A 625 -21.39 17.97 -2.80
N ASP A 626 -22.20 16.94 -2.95
CA ASP A 626 -23.59 17.03 -3.34
C ASP A 626 -24.48 17.60 -2.24
N THR A 627 -25.50 18.36 -2.63
CA THR A 627 -26.59 18.75 -1.72
C THR A 627 -27.51 17.56 -1.43
N ALA A 628 -28.12 17.54 -0.25
CA ALA A 628 -29.14 16.56 0.11
C ALA A 628 -30.29 16.56 -0.90
N PRO A 629 -30.92 15.40 -1.18
CA PRO A 629 -32.10 15.34 -2.05
C PRO A 629 -33.27 16.13 -1.43
N ALA A 630 -34.02 16.84 -2.27
CA ALA A 630 -35.15 17.67 -1.80
C ALA A 630 -36.29 16.82 -1.17
N LYS A 631 -36.46 15.57 -1.63
CA LYS A 631 -37.48 14.65 -1.14
C LYS A 631 -37.08 13.19 -1.38
N LEU A 632 -37.63 12.31 -0.56
CA LEU A 632 -37.50 10.86 -0.72
C LEU A 632 -38.60 10.30 -1.66
N PRO A 633 -38.33 9.15 -2.31
CA PRO A 633 -39.34 8.44 -3.10
C PRO A 633 -40.57 8.03 -2.27
N ALA A 634 -41.74 8.28 -2.81
CA ALA A 634 -42.98 7.86 -2.15
C ALA A 634 -43.14 6.34 -2.18
N SER A 635 -43.65 5.77 -1.09
CA SER A 635 -43.93 4.36 -0.94
C SER A 635 -45.44 4.08 -1.08
N LYS A 636 -45.77 2.89 -1.60
CA LYS A 636 -47.15 2.32 -1.55
C LYS A 636 -47.59 2.07 -0.10
N ASP A 637 -46.64 1.81 0.82
CA ASP A 637 -46.92 1.77 2.25
C ASP A 637 -46.89 3.21 2.80
N LYS A 638 -48.09 3.69 3.15
CA LYS A 638 -48.27 5.07 3.63
C LYS A 638 -47.46 5.39 4.90
N ASN A 639 -47.20 4.38 5.74
CA ASN A 639 -46.42 4.58 6.97
C ASN A 639 -44.96 4.99 6.68
N LEU A 640 -44.43 4.57 5.53
CA LEU A 640 -43.07 4.93 5.09
C LEU A 640 -42.98 6.36 4.53
N ASN A 641 -44.08 7.03 4.25
CA ASN A 641 -44.06 8.36 3.65
C ASN A 641 -43.85 9.50 4.64
N SER A 642 -43.77 9.19 5.94
CA SER A 642 -43.38 10.13 7.01
C SER A 642 -41.86 10.23 7.21
N ARG A 643 -41.06 9.43 6.48
CA ARG A 643 -39.60 9.47 6.56
C ARG A 643 -39.06 10.84 6.18
N LYS A 644 -38.09 11.34 6.96
CA LYS A 644 -37.36 12.59 6.67
C LYS A 644 -36.09 12.31 5.89
N VAL A 645 -35.72 13.19 4.97
CA VAL A 645 -34.41 13.15 4.32
C VAL A 645 -33.32 13.24 5.38
N GLY A 646 -32.37 12.30 5.37
CA GLY A 646 -31.29 12.21 6.35
C GLY A 646 -31.67 11.53 7.67
N GLY A 647 -32.96 11.29 7.90
CA GLY A 647 -33.43 10.65 9.13
C GLY A 647 -33.67 11.63 10.29
N GLU A 648 -33.83 11.06 11.48
CA GLU A 648 -33.98 11.73 12.77
C GLU A 648 -32.85 11.26 13.70
N TYR A 649 -31.74 12.03 13.75
CA TYR A 649 -30.53 11.63 14.50
C TYR A 649 -30.06 12.73 15.44
#